data_e3446468ee16fccd637f5c617b21f152
#
_entry.id   e3446468ee16fccd637f5c617b21f152
#
_cell.length_a   1.000
_cell.length_b   1.000
_cell.length_c   1.000
_cell.angle_alpha   90.00
_cell.angle_beta   90.00
_cell.angle_gamma   90.00
#
_symmetry.space_group_name_H-M   'P 1'
#
loop_
_entity.id
_entity.type
_entity.pdbx_description
1 polymer ?
#
loop_
_entity_poly.entity_id
_entity_poly.type
_entity_poly.pdbx_seq_one_letter_code
_entity_poly.pdbx_strand_id
1 'polypeptide(L)'
;MSLGTPVSATGSPAAWPDDAFDRLKGFRGLRIMYGTAVGLYRHLLAVCALVLVPPFVALVAVLVALGHRISFVNGAPVLLVPSPAVLWIFAGLVLTAFVAGFACLAAGSHLVVGHIEGRPLSAGRAVLAVLRRPHAVLLLTVNLVVILAVQAGVMAVVAHGTGSIVAAVILGVLLVLLALPAVLAWTALPDRIPPLTTAYRLAAYDYRWTIRTIVVAFAAVPGLAQLGLHLLCATLPVPTGVQIGDALRMTAAILLLPFQAAVLGCCYARLHRKNQARWGALAIRRDRGGRGSSATATGGAPGGRRTRWWPVGLVLLPGLLYGGYAVAGPLTGVTDNEIAGEDPGSGSGKGGPGQVQIVFGPRGFPIVIRDRGFQEVTFCGDGTCGTQTTVILDVSFEEQSGATVTPDGSVVFAGWVREPDEVERRRELQLFSCRPDGCTWRPGPPLRTAPGDVLRLDVAPVNATAVATRGGIAVASITPVSADRYPTPARVTLTRCPDFACVHPRTITVGDLTVAGDVMNHKPRALAVAASPDGRPVIAYADLITRKATIAICDTVACGHPALRAFDMSDRSSPRYDPRRSFDDLRLQVAVRPDGRPVIVHNGGGTGDTTIMICRDPSCSGTPRTVSASELVTRSAPGLALDPAGRPVLAGYDAADPPVAVLSCRDDGCVGRGVTHLVPTSHVGEVDVAIGPDRRARIVWYGAIDGRRTPTYHVLTCADAWCGLRPPPS
;
A
#
# COMPACT_ATOMS: atom_id res chain seq x y z
N MET A 1 -37.14 28.98 -22.95
CA MET A 1 -36.07 29.70 -23.69
C MET A 1 -35.54 28.80 -24.78
N SER A 2 -35.96 29.07 -26.04
CA SER A 2 -35.70 28.25 -27.19
C SER A 2 -34.21 28.27 -27.56
N LEU A 3 -33.56 27.14 -27.52
CA LEU A 3 -32.25 26.90 -28.12
C LEU A 3 -32.45 26.65 -29.62
N GLY A 4 -32.85 27.72 -30.33
CA GLY A 4 -33.06 27.66 -31.75
C GLY A 4 -31.78 27.89 -32.53
N THR A 5 -31.14 26.82 -32.96
CA THR A 5 -30.55 26.68 -34.27
C THR A 5 -31.05 25.37 -34.85
N PRO A 6 -31.89 25.40 -35.89
CA PRO A 6 -32.33 24.18 -36.54
C PRO A 6 -31.13 23.55 -37.22
N VAL A 7 -30.62 22.43 -36.69
CA VAL A 7 -29.85 21.50 -37.50
C VAL A 7 -30.85 20.87 -38.48
N SER A 8 -30.94 21.40 -39.67
CA SER A 8 -31.69 20.81 -40.76
C SER A 8 -31.26 19.36 -40.95
N ALA A 9 -32.15 18.42 -40.70
CA ALA A 9 -31.87 16.98 -40.64
C ALA A 9 -31.60 16.33 -42.04
N THR A 10 -31.56 17.10 -43.09
CA THR A 10 -31.51 16.58 -44.49
C THR A 10 -30.51 17.28 -45.43
N GLY A 11 -29.72 18.25 -44.92
CA GLY A 11 -28.69 18.93 -45.73
C GLY A 11 -27.28 18.48 -45.41
N SER A 12 -26.40 18.44 -46.41
CA SER A 12 -24.96 18.38 -46.23
C SER A 12 -24.54 19.46 -45.19
N PRO A 13 -23.72 19.16 -44.18
CA PRO A 13 -23.35 20.19 -43.20
C PRO A 13 -22.66 21.34 -43.93
N ALA A 14 -23.33 22.49 -43.92
CA ALA A 14 -22.76 23.71 -44.49
C ALA A 14 -21.55 24.14 -43.65
N ALA A 15 -20.52 24.65 -44.31
CA ALA A 15 -19.37 25.25 -43.61
C ALA A 15 -19.87 26.38 -42.68
N TRP A 16 -19.20 26.55 -41.56
CA TRP A 16 -19.55 27.62 -40.64
C TRP A 16 -19.40 28.97 -41.29
N PRO A 17 -20.39 29.87 -41.16
CA PRO A 17 -20.30 31.23 -41.69
C PRO A 17 -19.18 32.00 -40.96
N ASP A 18 -18.60 32.99 -41.63
CA ASP A 18 -17.43 33.72 -41.10
C ASP A 18 -17.71 34.45 -39.78
N ASP A 19 -18.93 34.94 -39.58
CA ASP A 19 -19.36 35.58 -38.35
C ASP A 19 -19.42 34.62 -37.17
N ALA A 20 -19.56 33.31 -37.38
CA ALA A 20 -19.56 32.31 -36.31
C ALA A 20 -18.20 32.24 -35.59
N PHE A 21 -17.09 32.51 -36.31
CA PHE A 21 -15.74 32.51 -35.72
C PHE A 21 -15.49 33.73 -34.81
N ASP A 22 -16.10 34.87 -35.12
CA ASP A 22 -16.01 36.06 -34.25
C ASP A 22 -16.80 35.89 -32.96
N ARG A 23 -17.86 35.08 -32.99
CA ARG A 23 -18.66 34.74 -31.82
C ARG A 23 -17.96 33.79 -30.84
N LEU A 24 -16.83 33.19 -31.23
CA LEU A 24 -16.03 32.29 -30.36
C LEU A 24 -15.25 33.02 -29.27
N LYS A 25 -15.64 34.24 -28.90
CA LYS A 25 -15.01 35.01 -27.82
C LYS A 25 -15.78 34.92 -26.50
N GLY A 26 -15.04 34.88 -25.39
CA GLY A 26 -15.61 34.89 -24.05
C GLY A 26 -16.49 33.66 -23.72
N PHE A 27 -17.37 33.80 -22.76
CA PHE A 27 -18.28 32.75 -22.31
C PHE A 27 -19.21 32.21 -23.39
N ARG A 28 -19.68 33.07 -24.30
CA ARG A 28 -20.48 32.64 -25.45
C ARG A 28 -19.71 31.74 -26.39
N GLY A 29 -18.43 32.02 -26.59
CA GLY A 29 -17.54 31.17 -27.40
C GLY A 29 -17.35 29.78 -26.79
N LEU A 30 -17.08 29.70 -25.49
CA LEU A 30 -16.99 28.42 -24.80
C LEU A 30 -18.28 27.61 -24.95
N ARG A 31 -19.46 28.23 -24.76
CA ARG A 31 -20.77 27.56 -24.95
C ARG A 31 -20.94 27.00 -26.35
N ILE A 32 -20.49 27.73 -27.39
CA ILE A 32 -20.54 27.24 -28.77
C ILE A 32 -19.58 26.04 -28.95
N MET A 33 -18.36 26.10 -28.43
CA MET A 33 -17.36 25.01 -28.50
C MET A 33 -17.88 23.74 -27.81
N TYR A 34 -18.43 23.87 -26.60
CA TYR A 34 -19.04 22.74 -25.89
C TYR A 34 -20.32 22.25 -26.57
N GLY A 35 -21.13 23.13 -27.13
CA GLY A 35 -22.29 22.75 -27.96
C GLY A 35 -21.89 21.93 -29.18
N THR A 36 -20.78 22.31 -29.86
CA THR A 36 -20.19 21.52 -30.95
C THR A 36 -19.72 20.15 -30.45
N ALA A 37 -19.09 20.10 -29.28
CA ALA A 37 -18.69 18.84 -28.67
C ALA A 37 -19.90 17.93 -28.41
N VAL A 38 -20.98 18.46 -27.86
CA VAL A 38 -22.22 17.70 -27.61
C VAL A 38 -22.83 17.19 -28.93
N GLY A 39 -22.88 18.04 -29.98
CA GLY A 39 -23.39 17.66 -31.31
C GLY A 39 -22.57 16.54 -31.96
N LEU A 40 -21.25 16.56 -31.78
CA LEU A 40 -20.32 15.56 -32.32
C LEU A 40 -19.92 14.47 -31.34
N TYR A 41 -20.50 14.46 -30.13
CA TYR A 41 -20.02 13.65 -29.02
C TYR A 41 -19.86 12.17 -29.35
N ARG A 42 -20.85 11.59 -30.04
CA ARG A 42 -20.81 10.17 -30.44
C ARG A 42 -19.64 9.85 -31.38
N HIS A 43 -19.33 10.74 -32.31
CA HIS A 43 -18.24 10.56 -33.25
C HIS A 43 -16.88 10.74 -32.59
N LEU A 44 -16.77 11.72 -31.68
CA LEU A 44 -15.59 11.94 -30.86
C LEU A 44 -15.33 10.79 -29.88
N LEU A 45 -16.40 10.28 -29.28
CA LEU A 45 -16.34 9.12 -28.40
C LEU A 45 -15.92 7.85 -29.16
N ALA A 46 -16.35 7.70 -30.41
CA ALA A 46 -15.87 6.61 -31.28
C ALA A 46 -14.37 6.71 -31.57
N VAL A 47 -13.83 7.93 -31.72
CA VAL A 47 -12.37 8.14 -31.84
C VAL A 47 -11.68 7.68 -30.53
N CYS A 48 -12.20 8.09 -29.37
CA CYS A 48 -11.67 7.65 -28.07
C CYS A 48 -11.71 6.12 -27.92
N ALA A 49 -12.82 5.49 -28.29
CA ALA A 49 -12.95 4.04 -28.22
C ALA A 49 -11.93 3.31 -29.11
N LEU A 50 -11.73 3.78 -30.34
CA LEU A 50 -10.79 3.16 -31.28
C LEU A 50 -9.33 3.31 -30.87
N VAL A 51 -8.97 4.41 -30.22
CA VAL A 51 -7.56 4.74 -29.92
C VAL A 51 -7.16 4.36 -28.49
N LEU A 52 -8.03 4.57 -27.51
CA LEU A 52 -7.69 4.41 -26.09
C LEU A 52 -8.03 3.03 -25.54
N VAL A 53 -9.11 2.40 -25.99
CA VAL A 53 -9.52 1.11 -25.41
C VAL A 53 -8.45 0.03 -25.59
N PRO A 54 -7.80 -0.16 -26.73
CA PRO A 54 -6.78 -1.19 -26.89
C PRO A 54 -5.61 -1.10 -25.89
N PRO A 55 -4.92 0.06 -25.72
CA PRO A 55 -3.83 0.15 -24.77
C PRO A 55 -4.30 0.03 -23.31
N PHE A 56 -5.50 0.50 -22.97
CA PHE A 56 -6.03 0.30 -21.60
C PHE A 56 -6.40 -1.15 -21.33
N VAL A 57 -6.97 -1.87 -22.28
CA VAL A 57 -7.24 -3.31 -22.13
C VAL A 57 -5.91 -4.07 -21.99
N ALA A 58 -4.89 -3.71 -22.76
CA ALA A 58 -3.56 -4.29 -22.63
C ALA A 58 -2.97 -4.02 -21.23
N LEU A 59 -3.10 -2.80 -20.73
CA LEU A 59 -2.65 -2.45 -19.37
C LEU A 59 -3.35 -3.31 -18.31
N VAL A 60 -4.67 -3.42 -18.36
CA VAL A 60 -5.42 -4.25 -17.41
C VAL A 60 -5.05 -5.73 -17.55
N ALA A 61 -4.87 -6.23 -18.78
CA ALA A 61 -4.43 -7.61 -19.01
C ALA A 61 -3.05 -7.87 -18.37
N VAL A 62 -2.10 -6.93 -18.48
CA VAL A 62 -0.79 -7.03 -17.82
C VAL A 62 -0.92 -6.96 -16.30
N LEU A 63 -1.77 -6.08 -15.76
CA LEU A 63 -2.05 -6.03 -14.32
C LEU A 63 -2.59 -7.37 -13.82
N VAL A 64 -3.51 -7.99 -14.55
CA VAL A 64 -4.06 -9.32 -14.21
C VAL A 64 -2.98 -10.40 -14.30
N ALA A 65 -2.17 -10.40 -15.36
CA ALA A 65 -1.08 -11.37 -15.53
C ALA A 65 0.01 -11.25 -14.45
N LEU A 66 0.25 -10.05 -13.96
CA LEU A 66 1.19 -9.75 -12.88
C LEU A 66 0.52 -9.73 -11.49
N GLY A 67 -0.69 -10.23 -11.35
CA GLY A 67 -1.49 -10.12 -10.13
C GLY A 67 -0.81 -10.63 -8.86
N HIS A 68 0.11 -11.61 -8.99
CA HIS A 68 0.92 -12.09 -7.86
C HIS A 68 2.08 -11.17 -7.44
N ARG A 69 2.37 -10.13 -8.24
CA ARG A 69 3.43 -9.13 -8.00
C ARG A 69 2.90 -7.74 -7.71
N ILE A 70 1.58 -7.57 -7.68
CA ILE A 70 0.93 -6.29 -7.45
C ILE A 70 -0.05 -6.45 -6.29
N SER A 71 0.15 -5.65 -5.25
CA SER A 71 -0.78 -5.51 -4.13
C SER A 71 -1.52 -4.17 -4.25
N PHE A 72 -2.75 -4.13 -3.75
CA PHE A 72 -3.50 -2.87 -3.62
C PHE A 72 -3.52 -2.47 -2.15
N VAL A 73 -2.59 -1.59 -1.80
CA VAL A 73 -2.48 -1.04 -0.44
C VAL A 73 -3.22 0.30 -0.38
N ASN A 74 -4.15 0.45 0.54
CA ASN A 74 -5.03 1.61 0.61
C ASN A 74 -5.74 1.93 -0.71
N GLY A 75 -5.97 0.90 -1.53
CA GLY A 75 -6.60 1.03 -2.85
C GLY A 75 -5.64 1.44 -3.97
N ALA A 76 -4.39 1.79 -3.69
CA ALA A 76 -3.38 2.10 -4.70
C ALA A 76 -2.59 0.84 -5.09
N PRO A 77 -2.30 0.63 -6.39
CA PRO A 77 -1.47 -0.50 -6.81
C PRO A 77 0.00 -0.27 -6.42
N VAL A 78 0.58 -1.24 -5.73
CA VAL A 78 1.98 -1.25 -5.29
C VAL A 78 2.67 -2.46 -5.91
N LEU A 79 3.81 -2.26 -6.54
CA LEU A 79 4.62 -3.34 -7.10
C LEU A 79 5.49 -3.96 -6.00
N LEU A 80 5.26 -5.25 -5.70
CA LEU A 80 5.89 -5.96 -4.58
C LEU A 80 7.38 -6.27 -4.82
N VAL A 81 7.70 -6.62 -6.05
CA VAL A 81 9.10 -6.93 -6.45
C VAL A 81 9.41 -6.15 -7.71
N PRO A 82 10.12 -5.02 -7.62
CA PRO A 82 10.47 -4.20 -8.77
C PRO A 82 11.59 -4.84 -9.61
N SER A 83 11.23 -5.77 -10.50
CA SER A 83 12.22 -6.22 -11.48
C SER A 83 12.34 -5.19 -12.62
N PRO A 84 13.55 -4.93 -13.15
CA PRO A 84 13.74 -3.97 -14.24
C PRO A 84 12.84 -4.26 -15.45
N ALA A 85 12.63 -5.53 -15.79
CA ALA A 85 11.75 -5.92 -16.89
C ALA A 85 10.30 -5.49 -16.67
N VAL A 86 9.76 -5.66 -15.46
CA VAL A 86 8.40 -5.26 -15.11
C VAL A 86 8.26 -3.73 -15.15
N LEU A 87 9.25 -3.00 -14.61
CA LEU A 87 9.26 -1.53 -14.68
C LEU A 87 9.26 -1.03 -16.13
N TRP A 88 10.07 -1.63 -17.01
CA TRP A 88 10.06 -1.27 -18.44
C TRP A 88 8.75 -1.59 -19.13
N ILE A 89 8.08 -2.71 -18.80
CA ILE A 89 6.75 -3.04 -19.32
C ILE A 89 5.74 -1.96 -18.90
N PHE A 90 5.71 -1.61 -17.62
CA PHE A 90 4.82 -0.55 -17.11
C PHE A 90 5.12 0.81 -17.74
N ALA A 91 6.38 1.22 -17.80
CA ALA A 91 6.79 2.45 -18.45
C ALA A 91 6.36 2.49 -19.92
N GLY A 92 6.56 1.39 -20.65
CA GLY A 92 6.12 1.25 -22.03
C GLY A 92 4.60 1.34 -22.19
N LEU A 93 3.83 0.71 -21.31
CA LEU A 93 2.36 0.78 -21.34
C LEU A 93 1.83 2.17 -20.98
N VAL A 94 2.40 2.82 -19.98
CA VAL A 94 2.06 4.20 -19.61
C VAL A 94 2.38 5.14 -20.77
N LEU A 95 3.55 5.01 -21.37
CA LEU A 95 3.93 5.79 -22.56
C LEU A 95 2.96 5.55 -23.71
N THR A 96 2.58 4.29 -23.97
CA THR A 96 1.62 3.93 -25.01
C THR A 96 0.24 4.55 -24.74
N ALA A 97 -0.23 4.52 -23.50
CA ALA A 97 -1.49 5.17 -23.12
C ALA A 97 -1.44 6.70 -23.30
N PHE A 98 -0.31 7.32 -22.98
CA PHE A 98 -0.06 8.74 -23.19
C PHE A 98 -0.07 9.10 -24.69
N VAL A 99 0.65 8.35 -25.50
CA VAL A 99 0.68 8.52 -26.97
C VAL A 99 -0.72 8.36 -27.55
N ALA A 100 -1.47 7.35 -27.11
CA ALA A 100 -2.84 7.12 -27.52
C ALA A 100 -3.78 8.28 -27.11
N GLY A 101 -3.62 8.84 -25.91
CA GLY A 101 -4.38 10.02 -25.46
C GLY A 101 -4.18 11.22 -26.38
N PHE A 102 -2.96 11.51 -26.76
CA PHE A 102 -2.64 12.60 -27.69
C PHE A 102 -3.10 12.30 -29.12
N ALA A 103 -2.94 11.07 -29.59
CA ALA A 103 -3.48 10.66 -30.88
C ALA A 103 -5.01 10.80 -30.94
N CYS A 104 -5.70 10.51 -29.81
CA CYS A 104 -7.13 10.73 -29.67
C CYS A 104 -7.50 12.23 -29.79
N LEU A 105 -6.78 13.11 -29.10
CA LEU A 105 -6.97 14.56 -29.19
C LEU A 105 -6.72 15.07 -30.63
N ALA A 106 -5.66 14.60 -31.29
CA ALA A 106 -5.35 14.97 -32.68
C ALA A 106 -6.45 14.51 -33.63
N ALA A 107 -6.86 13.25 -33.58
CA ALA A 107 -7.91 12.70 -34.41
C ALA A 107 -9.28 13.35 -34.17
N GLY A 108 -9.61 13.56 -32.87
CA GLY A 108 -10.86 14.23 -32.47
C GLY A 108 -10.91 15.68 -32.94
N SER A 109 -9.84 16.45 -32.77
CA SER A 109 -9.78 17.84 -33.23
C SER A 109 -9.81 17.94 -34.76
N HIS A 110 -9.16 17.02 -35.45
CA HIS A 110 -9.21 16.94 -36.93
C HIS A 110 -10.63 16.64 -37.44
N LEU A 111 -11.37 15.76 -36.76
CA LEU A 111 -12.76 15.49 -37.04
C LEU A 111 -13.63 16.77 -36.87
N VAL A 112 -13.39 17.54 -35.81
CA VAL A 112 -14.10 18.80 -35.53
C VAL A 112 -13.76 19.84 -36.61
N VAL A 113 -12.50 20.01 -36.96
CA VAL A 113 -12.09 20.93 -38.06
C VAL A 113 -12.78 20.56 -39.36
N GLY A 114 -12.78 19.28 -39.74
CA GLY A 114 -13.44 18.81 -40.96
C GLY A 114 -14.96 19.11 -40.93
N HIS A 115 -15.61 18.98 -39.75
CA HIS A 115 -17.02 19.35 -39.61
C HIS A 115 -17.26 20.87 -39.79
N ILE A 116 -16.41 21.70 -39.18
CA ILE A 116 -16.48 23.17 -39.29
C ILE A 116 -16.26 23.62 -40.74
N GLU A 117 -15.40 22.96 -41.48
CA GLU A 117 -15.10 23.26 -42.89
C GLU A 117 -16.12 22.69 -43.89
N GLY A 118 -17.19 22.05 -43.40
CA GLY A 118 -18.18 21.41 -44.25
C GLY A 118 -17.73 20.10 -44.89
N ARG A 119 -16.62 19.50 -44.39
CA ARG A 119 -16.03 18.24 -44.87
C ARG A 119 -16.13 17.17 -43.80
N PRO A 120 -17.30 16.59 -43.53
CA PRO A 120 -17.49 15.67 -42.43
C PRO A 120 -16.62 14.43 -42.59
N LEU A 121 -15.79 14.17 -41.56
CA LEU A 121 -14.93 12.99 -41.51
C LEU A 121 -15.61 11.90 -40.64
N SER A 122 -15.42 10.64 -41.02
CA SER A 122 -15.78 9.54 -40.11
C SER A 122 -14.66 9.37 -39.07
N ALA A 123 -15.02 8.84 -37.88
CA ALA A 123 -14.07 8.59 -36.80
C ALA A 123 -12.87 7.75 -37.27
N GLY A 124 -13.11 6.67 -38.02
CA GLY A 124 -12.03 5.84 -38.57
C GLY A 124 -11.10 6.57 -39.52
N ARG A 125 -11.63 7.49 -40.39
CA ARG A 125 -10.79 8.30 -41.26
C ARG A 125 -9.96 9.32 -40.51
N ALA A 126 -10.52 9.92 -39.46
CA ALA A 126 -9.78 10.86 -38.61
C ALA A 126 -8.63 10.16 -37.86
N VAL A 127 -8.87 8.98 -37.32
CA VAL A 127 -7.84 8.13 -36.68
C VAL A 127 -6.78 7.73 -37.69
N LEU A 128 -7.17 7.26 -38.88
CA LEU A 128 -6.23 6.84 -39.90
C LEU A 128 -5.35 8.00 -40.41
N ALA A 129 -5.88 9.23 -40.48
CA ALA A 129 -5.11 10.41 -40.82
C ALA A 129 -3.95 10.67 -39.83
N VAL A 130 -4.17 10.44 -38.56
CA VAL A 130 -3.15 10.58 -37.53
C VAL A 130 -2.20 9.39 -37.52
N LEU A 131 -2.71 8.15 -37.63
CA LEU A 131 -1.89 6.94 -37.66
C LEU A 131 -0.98 6.80 -38.89
N ARG A 132 -1.28 7.49 -39.98
CA ARG A 132 -0.38 7.58 -41.16
C ARG A 132 0.91 8.34 -40.85
N ARG A 133 1.01 9.02 -39.69
CA ARG A 133 2.18 9.79 -39.24
C ARG A 133 2.61 9.43 -37.85
N PRO A 134 2.87 8.15 -37.54
CA PRO A 134 3.15 7.69 -36.18
C PRO A 134 4.43 8.34 -35.61
N HIS A 135 5.43 8.59 -36.49
CA HIS A 135 6.67 9.28 -36.11
C HIS A 135 6.41 10.73 -35.64
N ALA A 136 5.48 11.44 -36.25
CA ALA A 136 5.15 12.79 -35.84
C ALA A 136 4.36 12.81 -34.50
N VAL A 137 3.47 11.84 -34.31
CA VAL A 137 2.78 11.64 -33.02
C VAL A 137 3.79 11.35 -31.92
N LEU A 138 4.70 10.40 -32.17
CA LEU A 138 5.73 10.03 -31.19
C LEU A 138 6.66 11.22 -30.89
N LEU A 139 7.13 11.93 -31.93
CA LEU A 139 8.01 13.08 -31.76
C LEU A 139 7.35 14.20 -30.96
N LEU A 140 6.07 14.52 -31.22
CA LEU A 140 5.33 15.51 -30.44
C LEU A 140 5.14 15.05 -28.99
N THR A 141 4.84 13.77 -28.76
CA THR A 141 4.73 13.22 -27.41
C THR A 141 6.05 13.34 -26.66
N VAL A 142 7.16 12.91 -27.28
CA VAL A 142 8.50 13.01 -26.68
C VAL A 142 8.85 14.46 -26.38
N ASN A 143 8.62 15.39 -27.33
CA ASN A 143 8.86 16.81 -27.08
C ASN A 143 8.06 17.34 -25.88
N LEU A 144 6.78 16.97 -25.76
CA LEU A 144 5.97 17.39 -24.64
C LEU A 144 6.47 16.80 -23.31
N VAL A 145 6.83 15.50 -23.31
CA VAL A 145 7.42 14.84 -22.13
C VAL A 145 8.72 15.52 -21.72
N VAL A 146 9.59 15.85 -22.69
CA VAL A 146 10.84 16.58 -22.44
C VAL A 146 10.57 17.97 -21.86
N ILE A 147 9.61 18.70 -22.43
CA ILE A 147 9.22 20.03 -21.89
C ILE A 147 8.75 19.90 -20.43
N LEU A 148 7.88 18.93 -20.15
CA LEU A 148 7.37 18.71 -18.78
C LEU A 148 8.49 18.24 -17.82
N ALA A 149 9.39 17.38 -18.28
CA ALA A 149 10.53 16.93 -17.46
C ALA A 149 11.52 18.07 -17.16
N VAL A 150 11.82 18.92 -18.14
CA VAL A 150 12.65 20.11 -17.95
C VAL A 150 11.96 21.08 -16.97
N GLN A 151 10.67 21.29 -17.12
CA GLN A 151 9.90 22.14 -16.20
C GLN A 151 9.94 21.61 -14.77
N ALA A 152 9.70 20.30 -14.58
CA ALA A 152 9.79 19.65 -13.27
C ALA A 152 11.20 19.76 -12.67
N GLY A 153 12.24 19.55 -13.50
CA GLY A 153 13.64 19.70 -13.09
C GLY A 153 13.98 21.12 -12.65
N VAL A 154 13.57 22.11 -13.43
CA VAL A 154 13.77 23.53 -13.08
C VAL A 154 13.04 23.89 -11.79
N MET A 155 11.78 23.41 -11.62
CA MET A 155 11.04 23.63 -10.36
C MET A 155 11.74 22.99 -9.16
N ALA A 156 12.25 21.78 -9.30
CA ALA A 156 12.99 21.07 -8.25
C ALA A 156 14.29 21.82 -7.87
N VAL A 157 15.05 22.30 -8.87
CA VAL A 157 16.28 23.09 -8.65
C VAL A 157 15.97 24.40 -7.93
N VAL A 158 14.90 25.10 -8.34
CA VAL A 158 14.50 26.37 -7.70
C VAL A 158 14.02 26.11 -6.27
N ALA A 159 13.21 25.09 -6.06
CA ALA A 159 12.74 24.74 -4.72
C ALA A 159 13.89 24.39 -3.76
N HIS A 160 14.90 23.64 -4.27
CA HIS A 160 16.11 23.29 -3.48
C HIS A 160 17.04 24.48 -3.27
N GLY A 161 17.29 25.28 -4.33
CA GLY A 161 18.26 26.38 -4.29
C GLY A 161 17.79 27.61 -3.53
N THR A 162 16.49 27.92 -3.56
CA THR A 162 15.92 29.09 -2.88
C THR A 162 15.24 28.76 -1.55
N GLY A 163 14.99 27.49 -1.27
CA GLY A 163 14.17 27.07 -0.12
C GLY A 163 12.70 27.53 -0.20
N SER A 164 12.30 28.16 -1.30
CA SER A 164 10.96 28.75 -1.48
C SER A 164 10.10 27.93 -2.42
N ILE A 165 9.17 27.18 -1.87
CA ILE A 165 8.16 26.44 -2.63
C ILE A 165 7.29 27.40 -3.47
N VAL A 166 7.01 28.60 -2.95
CA VAL A 166 6.19 29.61 -3.64
C VAL A 166 6.86 30.07 -4.94
N ALA A 167 8.16 30.34 -4.91
CA ALA A 167 8.92 30.73 -6.11
C ALA A 167 8.93 29.61 -7.15
N ALA A 168 9.11 28.35 -6.73
CA ALA A 168 9.05 27.18 -7.61
C ALA A 168 7.66 27.01 -8.26
N VAL A 169 6.59 27.18 -7.48
CA VAL A 169 5.20 27.10 -7.99
C VAL A 169 4.91 28.21 -9.00
N ILE A 170 5.28 29.46 -8.70
CA ILE A 170 5.09 30.58 -9.63
C ILE A 170 5.84 30.32 -10.95
N LEU A 171 7.10 29.92 -10.87
CA LEU A 171 7.90 29.59 -12.05
C LEU A 171 7.28 28.43 -12.83
N GLY A 172 6.83 27.38 -12.16
CA GLY A 172 6.14 26.26 -12.76
C GLY A 172 4.89 26.66 -13.53
N VAL A 173 4.06 27.52 -12.94
CA VAL A 173 2.85 28.05 -13.60
C VAL A 173 3.23 28.86 -14.84
N LEU A 174 4.26 29.70 -14.78
CA LEU A 174 4.73 30.47 -15.94
C LEU A 174 5.24 29.56 -17.07
N LEU A 175 6.03 28.54 -16.73
CA LEU A 175 6.55 27.60 -17.72
C LEU A 175 5.42 26.78 -18.38
N VAL A 176 4.42 26.34 -17.58
CA VAL A 176 3.23 25.67 -18.11
C VAL A 176 2.47 26.61 -19.05
N LEU A 177 2.24 27.85 -18.71
CA LEU A 177 1.56 28.83 -19.57
C LEU A 177 2.30 29.03 -20.89
N LEU A 178 3.63 29.06 -20.88
CA LEU A 178 4.46 29.16 -22.07
C LEU A 178 4.36 27.92 -22.98
N ALA A 179 4.22 26.73 -22.37
CA ALA A 179 4.11 25.46 -23.11
C ALA A 179 2.71 25.17 -23.65
N LEU A 180 1.65 25.78 -23.07
CA LEU A 180 0.26 25.53 -23.46
C LEU A 180 -0.02 25.64 -24.97
N PRO A 181 0.54 26.61 -25.73
CA PRO A 181 0.32 26.67 -27.17
C PRO A 181 0.78 25.41 -27.93
N ALA A 182 1.75 24.66 -27.38
CA ALA A 182 2.19 23.40 -28.00
C ALA A 182 1.07 22.36 -28.11
N VAL A 183 0.02 22.46 -27.26
CA VAL A 183 -1.15 21.57 -27.33
C VAL A 183 -1.90 21.74 -28.68
N LEU A 184 -1.87 22.92 -29.28
CA LEU A 184 -2.43 23.14 -30.62
C LEU A 184 -1.66 22.42 -31.74
N ALA A 185 -0.44 21.99 -31.47
CA ALA A 185 0.34 21.24 -32.47
C ALA A 185 -0.33 19.90 -32.85
N TRP A 186 -1.09 19.32 -31.94
CA TRP A 186 -1.83 18.08 -32.18
C TRP A 186 -2.91 18.25 -33.26
N THR A 187 -3.56 19.43 -33.32
CA THR A 187 -4.56 19.74 -34.34
C THR A 187 -3.94 20.02 -35.68
N ALA A 188 -2.71 20.55 -35.73
CA ALA A 188 -1.95 20.81 -36.93
C ALA A 188 -1.26 19.56 -37.52
N LEU A 189 -1.26 18.44 -36.76
CA LEU A 189 -0.55 17.22 -37.13
C LEU A 189 -0.99 16.62 -38.48
N PRO A 190 -2.27 16.64 -38.91
CA PRO A 190 -2.69 16.15 -40.19
C PRO A 190 -2.22 17.02 -41.36
N ASP A 191 -1.87 18.29 -41.11
CA ASP A 191 -1.36 19.21 -42.10
C ASP A 191 0.13 18.91 -42.41
N ARG A 192 0.58 19.19 -43.61
CA ARG A 192 1.98 18.90 -44.04
C ARG A 192 3.03 19.90 -43.52
N ILE A 193 2.68 20.76 -42.58
CA ILE A 193 3.51 21.83 -42.04
C ILE A 193 4.08 21.40 -40.67
N PRO A 194 5.28 21.84 -40.25
CA PRO A 194 5.82 21.55 -38.92
C PRO A 194 4.83 21.92 -37.81
N PRO A 195 4.29 20.95 -37.06
CA PRO A 195 3.12 21.21 -36.23
C PRO A 195 3.41 22.15 -35.05
N LEU A 196 4.61 22.06 -34.47
CA LEU A 196 4.97 22.86 -33.31
C LEU A 196 5.14 24.35 -33.63
N THR A 197 5.89 24.65 -34.69
CA THR A 197 6.08 26.03 -35.14
C THR A 197 4.77 26.68 -35.63
N THR A 198 3.92 25.89 -36.24
CA THR A 198 2.57 26.32 -36.64
C THR A 198 1.71 26.66 -35.44
N ALA A 199 1.72 25.82 -34.39
CA ALA A 199 0.98 26.04 -33.18
C ALA A 199 1.36 27.37 -32.49
N TYR A 200 2.65 27.62 -32.33
CA TYR A 200 3.12 28.88 -31.70
C TYR A 200 2.81 30.10 -32.57
N ARG A 201 3.00 30.00 -33.89
CA ARG A 201 2.63 31.09 -34.84
C ARG A 201 1.14 31.39 -34.78
N LEU A 202 0.29 30.38 -34.79
CA LEU A 202 -1.16 30.56 -34.68
C LEU A 202 -1.55 31.15 -33.32
N ALA A 203 -1.01 30.64 -32.22
CA ALA A 203 -1.27 31.14 -30.89
C ALA A 203 -0.87 32.61 -30.72
N ALA A 204 0.21 33.08 -31.37
CA ALA A 204 0.67 34.45 -31.31
C ALA A 204 -0.36 35.49 -31.83
N TYR A 205 -1.31 35.09 -32.72
CA TYR A 205 -2.36 36.00 -33.22
C TYR A 205 -3.38 36.41 -32.16
N ASP A 206 -3.63 35.54 -31.16
CA ASP A 206 -4.59 35.83 -30.09
C ASP A 206 -4.19 35.06 -28.82
N TYR A 207 -2.98 35.34 -28.34
CA TYR A 207 -2.30 34.53 -27.30
C TYR A 207 -3.11 34.46 -26.00
N ARG A 208 -3.62 35.60 -25.52
CA ARG A 208 -4.42 35.67 -24.28
C ARG A 208 -5.70 34.84 -24.37
N TRP A 209 -6.39 34.89 -25.48
CA TRP A 209 -7.62 34.15 -25.69
C TRP A 209 -7.31 32.63 -25.81
N THR A 210 -6.28 32.28 -26.55
CA THR A 210 -5.84 30.91 -26.75
C THR A 210 -5.50 30.25 -25.41
N ILE A 211 -4.67 30.91 -24.60
CA ILE A 211 -4.29 30.37 -23.27
C ILE A 211 -5.52 30.23 -22.37
N ARG A 212 -6.35 31.26 -22.25
CA ARG A 212 -7.57 31.17 -21.41
C ARG A 212 -8.46 30.03 -21.82
N THR A 213 -8.63 29.81 -23.12
CA THR A 213 -9.48 28.75 -23.64
C THR A 213 -8.90 27.36 -23.36
N ILE A 214 -7.59 27.19 -23.55
CA ILE A 214 -6.87 25.94 -23.25
C ILE A 214 -6.87 25.67 -21.75
N VAL A 215 -6.60 26.67 -20.90
CA VAL A 215 -6.62 26.51 -19.44
C VAL A 215 -8.01 26.07 -18.96
N VAL A 216 -9.07 26.66 -19.48
CA VAL A 216 -10.44 26.23 -19.10
C VAL A 216 -10.69 24.78 -19.53
N ALA A 217 -10.32 24.40 -20.76
CA ALA A 217 -10.61 23.08 -21.29
C ALA A 217 -9.73 21.96 -20.69
N PHE A 218 -8.48 22.25 -20.35
CA PHE A 218 -7.50 21.23 -19.93
C PHE A 218 -7.17 21.27 -18.44
N ALA A 219 -7.42 22.38 -17.75
CA ALA A 219 -7.16 22.49 -16.32
C ALA A 219 -8.45 22.71 -15.50
N ALA A 220 -9.22 23.76 -15.80
CA ALA A 220 -10.35 24.13 -14.93
C ALA A 220 -11.47 23.08 -14.96
N VAL A 221 -11.96 22.69 -16.14
CA VAL A 221 -13.07 21.72 -16.26
C VAL A 221 -12.67 20.32 -15.78
N PRO A 222 -11.55 19.74 -16.22
CA PRO A 222 -11.09 18.46 -15.67
C PRO A 222 -10.76 18.53 -14.18
N GLY A 223 -10.11 19.60 -13.72
CA GLY A 223 -9.76 19.79 -12.31
C GLY A 223 -11.00 19.83 -11.41
N LEU A 224 -12.04 20.57 -11.80
CA LEU A 224 -13.32 20.60 -11.07
C LEU A 224 -14.02 19.25 -11.07
N ALA A 225 -14.01 18.53 -12.21
CA ALA A 225 -14.58 17.19 -12.29
C ALA A 225 -13.83 16.20 -11.38
N GLN A 226 -12.49 16.22 -11.39
CA GLN A 226 -11.66 15.38 -10.52
C GLN A 226 -11.83 15.72 -9.03
N LEU A 227 -11.92 17.01 -8.68
CA LEU A 227 -12.20 17.46 -7.33
C LEU A 227 -13.58 16.99 -6.86
N GLY A 228 -14.61 17.13 -7.70
CA GLY A 228 -15.96 16.65 -7.38
C GLY A 228 -16.00 15.15 -7.16
N LEU A 229 -15.32 14.38 -8.00
CA LEU A 229 -15.19 12.92 -7.81
C LEU A 229 -14.38 12.56 -6.56
N HIS A 230 -13.34 13.32 -6.25
CA HIS A 230 -12.55 13.10 -5.02
C HIS A 230 -13.40 13.31 -3.78
N LEU A 231 -14.15 14.42 -3.72
CA LEU A 231 -15.05 14.71 -2.60
C LEU A 231 -16.16 13.66 -2.47
N LEU A 232 -16.72 13.21 -3.60
CA LEU A 232 -17.73 12.15 -3.60
C LEU A 232 -17.17 10.82 -3.07
N CYS A 233 -15.99 10.43 -3.52
CA CYS A 233 -15.39 9.16 -3.12
C CYS A 233 -14.79 9.20 -1.70
N ALA A 234 -14.48 10.38 -1.16
CA ALA A 234 -14.02 10.56 0.22
C ALA A 234 -15.11 10.19 1.26
N THR A 235 -16.37 10.10 0.87
CA THR A 235 -17.45 9.63 1.73
C THR A 235 -17.54 8.11 1.84
N LEU A 236 -16.79 7.37 0.98
CA LEU A 236 -16.75 5.92 0.99
C LEU A 236 -15.62 5.41 1.89
N PRO A 237 -15.79 4.23 2.53
CA PRO A 237 -14.73 3.67 3.36
C PRO A 237 -13.49 3.31 2.51
N VAL A 238 -12.31 3.55 3.07
CA VAL A 238 -11.02 3.07 2.51
C VAL A 238 -10.94 1.54 2.72
N PRO A 239 -10.46 0.74 1.76
CA PRO A 239 -9.84 1.12 0.47
C PRO A 239 -10.83 1.31 -0.69
N THR A 240 -12.11 0.92 -0.51
CA THR A 240 -13.12 0.88 -1.59
C THR A 240 -13.31 2.27 -2.24
N GLY A 241 -13.31 3.33 -1.42
CA GLY A 241 -13.43 4.70 -1.91
C GLY A 241 -12.32 5.11 -2.86
N VAL A 242 -11.08 4.69 -2.59
CA VAL A 242 -9.93 4.98 -3.46
C VAL A 242 -10.03 4.20 -4.76
N GLN A 243 -10.34 2.91 -4.69
CA GLN A 243 -10.45 2.02 -5.87
C GLN A 243 -11.55 2.47 -6.84
N ILE A 244 -12.74 2.72 -6.30
CA ILE A 244 -13.87 3.26 -7.09
C ILE A 244 -13.53 4.66 -7.61
N GLY A 245 -12.91 5.49 -6.77
CA GLY A 245 -12.49 6.83 -7.12
C GLY A 245 -11.55 6.85 -8.32
N ASP A 246 -10.55 6.00 -8.34
CA ASP A 246 -9.59 5.92 -9.44
C ASP A 246 -10.22 5.40 -10.73
N ALA A 247 -11.10 4.40 -10.64
CA ALA A 247 -11.86 3.91 -11.79
C ALA A 247 -12.77 5.00 -12.38
N LEU A 248 -13.46 5.76 -11.52
CA LEU A 248 -14.32 6.87 -11.93
C LEU A 248 -13.50 8.04 -12.52
N ARG A 249 -12.36 8.38 -11.92
CA ARG A 249 -11.45 9.42 -12.42
C ARG A 249 -10.91 9.07 -13.80
N MET A 250 -10.48 7.83 -14.01
CA MET A 250 -10.01 7.35 -15.31
C MET A 250 -11.13 7.42 -16.35
N THR A 251 -12.33 6.96 -16.00
CA THR A 251 -13.51 7.02 -16.88
C THR A 251 -13.87 8.46 -17.21
N ALA A 252 -13.92 9.34 -16.22
CA ALA A 252 -14.21 10.76 -16.42
C ALA A 252 -13.17 11.45 -17.30
N ALA A 253 -11.89 11.14 -17.13
CA ALA A 253 -10.84 11.67 -17.98
C ALA A 253 -11.08 11.30 -19.46
N ILE A 254 -11.44 10.05 -19.75
CA ILE A 254 -11.76 9.61 -21.12
C ILE A 254 -13.03 10.30 -21.65
N LEU A 255 -14.06 10.44 -20.84
CA LEU A 255 -15.32 11.11 -21.22
C LEU A 255 -15.16 12.63 -21.44
N LEU A 256 -14.13 13.26 -20.87
CA LEU A 256 -13.82 14.67 -21.08
C LEU A 256 -13.00 14.93 -22.36
N LEU A 257 -12.26 13.94 -22.86
CA LEU A 257 -11.44 14.08 -24.09
C LEU A 257 -12.22 14.60 -25.31
N PRO A 258 -13.48 14.17 -25.58
CA PRO A 258 -14.31 14.75 -26.65
C PRO A 258 -14.46 16.26 -26.55
N PHE A 259 -14.66 16.78 -25.35
CA PHE A 259 -14.79 18.22 -25.13
C PHE A 259 -13.48 18.95 -25.35
N GLN A 260 -12.36 18.38 -24.89
CA GLN A 260 -11.02 18.93 -25.11
C GLN A 260 -10.66 18.95 -26.61
N ALA A 261 -10.93 17.86 -27.31
CA ALA A 261 -10.71 17.77 -28.76
C ALA A 261 -11.57 18.80 -29.54
N ALA A 262 -12.83 19.01 -29.14
CA ALA A 262 -13.69 20.00 -29.75
C ALA A 262 -13.18 21.43 -29.53
N VAL A 263 -12.78 21.75 -28.33
CA VAL A 263 -12.18 23.07 -28.01
C VAL A 263 -10.92 23.31 -28.85
N LEU A 264 -10.03 22.33 -28.92
CA LEU A 264 -8.81 22.43 -29.76
C LEU A 264 -9.15 22.62 -31.23
N GLY A 265 -10.06 21.82 -31.76
CA GLY A 265 -10.47 21.92 -33.18
C GLY A 265 -11.08 23.30 -33.51
N CYS A 266 -11.98 23.81 -32.65
CA CYS A 266 -12.55 25.15 -32.79
C CYS A 266 -11.50 26.27 -32.67
N CYS A 267 -10.56 26.15 -31.72
CA CYS A 267 -9.46 27.09 -31.57
C CYS A 267 -8.56 27.11 -32.80
N TYR A 268 -8.16 25.95 -33.29
CA TYR A 268 -7.34 25.82 -34.46
C TYR A 268 -8.03 26.42 -35.72
N ALA A 269 -9.27 26.02 -35.97
CA ALA A 269 -10.04 26.53 -37.12
C ALA A 269 -10.15 28.06 -37.13
N ARG A 270 -10.43 28.65 -35.94
CA ARG A 270 -10.50 30.12 -35.80
C ARG A 270 -9.15 30.79 -36.08
N LEU A 271 -8.09 30.29 -35.47
CA LEU A 271 -6.74 30.88 -35.62
C LEU A 271 -6.23 30.70 -37.06
N HIS A 272 -6.50 29.55 -37.64
CA HIS A 272 -6.12 29.26 -39.04
C HIS A 272 -6.81 30.20 -40.02
N ARG A 273 -8.12 30.45 -39.89
CA ARG A 273 -8.84 31.42 -40.71
C ARG A 273 -8.32 32.84 -40.52
N LYS A 274 -8.06 33.28 -39.30
CA LYS A 274 -7.45 34.61 -39.06
C LYS A 274 -6.10 34.75 -39.75
N ASN A 275 -5.30 33.68 -39.71
CA ASN A 275 -4.01 33.64 -40.42
C ASN A 275 -4.19 33.74 -41.94
N GLN A 276 -5.12 32.96 -42.53
CA GLN A 276 -5.43 33.00 -43.94
C GLN A 276 -5.95 34.36 -44.39
N ALA A 277 -6.86 34.99 -43.64
CA ALA A 277 -7.37 36.33 -43.96
C ALA A 277 -6.25 37.38 -43.98
N ARG A 278 -5.29 37.30 -43.05
CA ARG A 278 -4.14 38.20 -43.04
C ARG A 278 -3.20 37.98 -44.22
N TRP A 279 -2.90 36.74 -44.54
CA TRP A 279 -2.05 36.39 -45.70
C TRP A 279 -2.76 36.60 -46.99
N GLY A 280 -4.05 36.33 -47.13
CA GLY A 280 -4.88 36.65 -48.27
C GLY A 280 -4.92 38.15 -48.54
N ALA A 281 -5.08 38.99 -47.50
CA ALA A 281 -5.00 40.44 -47.66
C ALA A 281 -3.62 40.92 -48.11
N LEU A 282 -2.53 40.23 -47.73
CA LEU A 282 -1.17 40.49 -48.20
C LEU A 282 -0.94 39.97 -49.63
N ALA A 283 -1.53 38.81 -49.96
CA ALA A 283 -1.47 38.23 -51.31
C ALA A 283 -2.29 39.03 -52.35
N ILE A 284 -3.48 39.53 -51.98
CA ILE A 284 -4.29 40.39 -52.84
C ILE A 284 -3.59 41.70 -53.13
N ARG A 285 -2.70 42.16 -52.28
CA ARG A 285 -1.80 43.29 -52.61
C ARG A 285 -0.70 42.90 -53.61
N ARG A 286 -0.36 41.61 -53.75
CA ARG A 286 0.67 41.11 -54.69
C ARG A 286 0.10 40.58 -56.01
N ASP A 287 -1.11 40.00 -56.01
CA ASP A 287 -1.70 39.36 -57.16
C ASP A 287 -2.97 40.12 -57.65
N ARG A 288 -2.77 41.21 -58.32
CA ARG A 288 -3.77 41.71 -59.28
C ARG A 288 -3.56 41.02 -60.66
N GLY A 289 -3.37 39.75 -60.72
CA GLY A 289 -3.21 39.03 -61.94
C GLY A 289 -3.12 37.49 -61.75
N GLY A 290 -4.24 36.82 -61.86
CA GLY A 290 -4.22 35.35 -61.84
C GLY A 290 -5.63 34.74 -61.78
N ARG A 291 -6.14 34.28 -62.91
CA ARG A 291 -7.46 33.70 -63.15
C ARG A 291 -7.75 32.46 -62.36
N GLY A 292 -9.03 32.35 -61.87
CA GLY A 292 -9.58 31.24 -61.15
C GLY A 292 -9.66 29.92 -61.94
N SER A 293 -9.64 28.85 -61.16
CA SER A 293 -10.08 27.52 -61.58
C SER A 293 -10.94 26.93 -60.46
N SER A 294 -12.24 26.88 -60.72
CA SER A 294 -13.22 26.21 -59.86
C SER A 294 -13.26 24.72 -60.19
N ALA A 295 -12.76 23.88 -59.27
CA ALA A 295 -12.97 22.44 -59.32
C ALA A 295 -14.22 22.07 -58.54
N THR A 296 -15.28 21.72 -59.21
CA THR A 296 -16.51 21.13 -58.66
C THR A 296 -16.23 19.69 -58.19
N ALA A 297 -16.24 19.47 -56.89
CA ALA A 297 -16.19 18.13 -56.30
C ALA A 297 -17.62 17.63 -56.05
N THR A 298 -18.09 16.73 -56.88
CA THR A 298 -19.29 15.93 -56.67
C THR A 298 -19.02 14.86 -55.64
N GLY A 299 -19.42 15.10 -54.42
CA GLY A 299 -19.33 14.14 -53.30
C GLY A 299 -20.70 13.61 -52.94
N GLY A 300 -20.98 12.34 -53.26
CA GLY A 300 -22.18 11.64 -52.89
C GLY A 300 -22.37 11.57 -51.35
N ALA A 301 -23.56 11.90 -50.89
CA ALA A 301 -23.92 11.84 -49.46
C ALA A 301 -23.97 10.37 -48.98
N PRO A 302 -23.28 10.01 -47.94
CA PRO A 302 -23.43 8.68 -47.32
C PRO A 302 -24.75 8.62 -46.57
N GLY A 303 -25.62 7.69 -46.98
CA GLY A 303 -26.91 7.41 -46.34
C GLY A 303 -26.80 7.26 -44.84
N GLY A 304 -27.78 7.85 -44.14
CA GLY A 304 -27.84 7.89 -42.69
C GLY A 304 -27.91 6.50 -42.03
N ARG A 305 -26.77 5.89 -41.75
CA ARG A 305 -26.69 4.74 -40.86
C ARG A 305 -26.98 5.22 -39.41
N ARG A 306 -28.04 4.68 -38.83
CA ARG A 306 -28.33 4.81 -37.37
C ARG A 306 -27.05 4.50 -36.61
N THR A 307 -26.39 5.55 -36.10
CA THR A 307 -25.19 5.42 -35.26
C THR A 307 -25.57 4.78 -33.93
N ARG A 308 -25.19 3.52 -33.75
CA ARG A 308 -25.38 2.78 -32.49
C ARG A 308 -24.51 3.40 -31.38
N TRP A 309 -25.01 3.37 -30.13
CA TRP A 309 -24.29 3.87 -28.94
C TRP A 309 -23.14 2.94 -28.46
N TRP A 310 -22.66 2.04 -29.31
CA TRP A 310 -21.59 1.11 -28.97
C TRP A 310 -20.29 1.78 -28.45
N PRO A 311 -19.88 3.01 -28.88
CA PRO A 311 -18.66 3.61 -28.36
C PRO A 311 -18.74 3.93 -26.87
N VAL A 312 -19.95 4.20 -26.33
CA VAL A 312 -20.12 4.48 -24.90
C VAL A 312 -19.75 3.26 -24.05
N GLY A 313 -20.27 2.09 -24.42
CA GLY A 313 -19.94 0.84 -23.71
C GLY A 313 -18.44 0.51 -23.75
N LEU A 314 -17.80 0.69 -24.91
CA LEU A 314 -16.35 0.44 -25.03
C LEU A 314 -15.50 1.43 -24.22
N VAL A 315 -15.88 2.69 -24.17
CA VAL A 315 -15.14 3.71 -23.39
C VAL A 315 -15.26 3.49 -21.88
N LEU A 316 -16.39 2.91 -21.41
CA LEU A 316 -16.55 2.55 -20.01
C LEU A 316 -15.77 1.27 -19.63
N LEU A 317 -15.45 0.41 -20.60
CA LEU A 317 -14.84 -0.88 -20.38
C LEU A 317 -13.51 -0.81 -19.60
N PRO A 318 -12.53 0.08 -19.91
CA PRO A 318 -11.30 0.18 -19.13
C PRO A 318 -11.53 0.49 -17.65
N GLY A 319 -12.41 1.45 -17.34
CA GLY A 319 -12.75 1.79 -15.96
C GLY A 319 -13.46 0.66 -15.22
N LEU A 320 -14.37 -0.05 -15.90
CA LEU A 320 -15.05 -1.21 -15.32
C LEU A 320 -14.11 -2.39 -15.10
N LEU A 321 -13.19 -2.66 -16.04
CA LEU A 321 -12.19 -3.72 -15.89
C LEU A 321 -11.20 -3.39 -14.76
N TYR A 322 -10.68 -2.18 -14.71
CA TYR A 322 -9.77 -1.75 -13.64
C TYR A 322 -10.49 -1.76 -12.28
N GLY A 323 -11.67 -1.15 -12.19
CA GLY A 323 -12.45 -1.12 -10.94
C GLY A 323 -12.84 -2.53 -10.48
N GLY A 324 -13.25 -3.41 -11.40
CA GLY A 324 -13.56 -4.80 -11.09
C GLY A 324 -12.33 -5.56 -10.59
N TYR A 325 -11.18 -5.39 -11.21
CA TYR A 325 -9.92 -5.99 -10.76
C TYR A 325 -9.46 -5.41 -9.42
N ALA A 326 -9.53 -4.10 -9.23
CA ALA A 326 -9.14 -3.45 -7.98
C ALA A 326 -10.04 -3.84 -6.80
N VAL A 327 -11.34 -4.13 -7.02
CA VAL A 327 -12.28 -4.52 -5.96
C VAL A 327 -12.29 -6.03 -5.71
N ALA A 328 -12.15 -6.84 -6.74
CA ALA A 328 -12.30 -8.31 -6.68
C ALA A 328 -11.00 -9.08 -6.84
N GLY A 329 -9.86 -8.42 -7.00
CA GLY A 329 -8.56 -9.07 -7.15
C GLY A 329 -8.08 -9.76 -5.86
N PRO A 330 -7.12 -10.69 -5.96
CA PRO A 330 -6.71 -11.52 -4.82
C PRO A 330 -6.01 -10.76 -3.68
N LEU A 331 -5.40 -9.62 -3.97
CA LEU A 331 -4.68 -8.78 -2.99
C LEU A 331 -5.36 -7.43 -2.77
N THR A 332 -6.68 -7.39 -2.91
CA THR A 332 -7.48 -6.18 -2.67
C THR A 332 -7.94 -6.11 -1.22
N GLY A 333 -8.20 -4.91 -0.73
CA GLY A 333 -8.68 -4.69 0.63
C GLY A 333 -7.59 -4.72 1.71
N VAL A 334 -6.31 -4.64 1.34
CA VAL A 334 -5.22 -4.41 2.28
C VAL A 334 -5.18 -2.91 2.61
N THR A 335 -5.26 -2.58 3.89
CA THR A 335 -5.03 -1.22 4.39
C THR A 335 -3.73 -1.18 5.18
N ASP A 336 -2.96 -0.12 5.02
CA ASP A 336 -1.74 0.15 5.78
C ASP A 336 -1.88 1.54 6.42
N ASN A 337 -1.84 1.57 7.75
CA ASN A 337 -1.92 2.79 8.52
C ASN A 337 -0.66 2.95 9.37
N GLU A 338 -0.05 4.11 9.25
CA GLU A 338 1.10 4.49 10.06
C GLU A 338 0.65 4.72 11.51
N ILE A 339 1.42 4.16 12.46
CA ILE A 339 1.18 4.38 13.87
C ILE A 339 1.90 5.67 14.28
N ALA A 340 1.12 6.63 14.76
CA ALA A 340 1.68 7.85 15.32
C ALA A 340 2.56 7.51 16.53
N GLY A 341 3.75 8.07 16.56
CA GLY A 341 4.72 7.93 17.63
C GLY A 341 5.87 8.89 17.39
N GLU A 342 6.66 9.16 18.41
CA GLU A 342 7.84 10.01 18.26
C GLU A 342 8.84 9.36 17.30
N ASP A 343 9.46 10.18 16.46
CA ASP A 343 10.47 9.76 15.49
C ASP A 343 11.64 9.04 16.22
N PRO A 344 11.97 7.79 15.85
CA PRO A 344 13.08 7.07 16.48
C PRO A 344 14.44 7.75 16.30
N GLY A 345 14.54 8.73 15.39
CA GLY A 345 15.76 9.51 15.15
C GLY A 345 16.07 10.60 16.16
N SER A 346 15.14 10.99 17.02
CA SER A 346 15.33 12.10 17.97
C SER A 346 15.98 11.71 19.30
N GLY A 347 16.03 10.44 19.62
CA GLY A 347 16.69 9.91 20.82
C GLY A 347 18.08 9.35 20.49
N SER A 348 19.11 9.86 21.16
CA SER A 348 20.51 9.44 21.05
C SER A 348 20.79 7.99 21.50
N GLY A 349 19.78 7.13 21.50
CA GLY A 349 19.89 5.74 21.92
C GLY A 349 20.25 4.83 20.75
N LYS A 350 21.28 4.01 20.96
CA LYS A 350 21.72 2.90 20.10
C LYS A 350 20.67 1.76 19.96
N GLY A 351 19.37 2.06 20.12
CA GLY A 351 18.29 1.09 20.08
C GLY A 351 17.90 0.80 18.62
N GLY A 352 18.20 -0.40 18.14
CA GLY A 352 17.57 -0.97 16.96
C GLY A 352 16.04 -1.06 17.15
N PRO A 353 15.29 -1.47 16.11
CA PRO A 353 13.84 -1.64 16.22
C PRO A 353 13.51 -2.55 17.39
N GLY A 354 12.77 -2.02 18.36
CA GLY A 354 12.37 -2.75 19.55
C GLY A 354 11.30 -3.79 19.24
N GLN A 355 10.96 -4.58 20.26
CA GLN A 355 9.93 -5.60 20.15
C GLN A 355 8.58 -4.98 19.77
N VAL A 356 7.83 -5.66 18.89
CA VAL A 356 6.46 -5.30 18.57
C VAL A 356 5.53 -6.49 18.78
N GLN A 357 4.33 -6.21 19.28
CA GLN A 357 3.28 -7.20 19.46
C GLN A 357 1.93 -6.58 19.07
N ILE A 358 1.05 -7.38 18.44
CA ILE A 358 -0.31 -6.97 18.15
C ILE A 358 -1.29 -7.91 18.85
N VAL A 359 -2.28 -7.35 19.54
CA VAL A 359 -3.33 -8.08 20.26
C VAL A 359 -4.68 -7.40 20.00
N PHE A 360 -5.78 -8.02 20.43
CA PHE A 360 -7.12 -7.44 20.24
C PHE A 360 -7.77 -7.10 21.59
N GLY A 361 -8.32 -5.90 21.64
CA GLY A 361 -9.20 -5.50 22.72
C GLY A 361 -10.58 -6.19 22.67
N PRO A 362 -11.40 -6.09 23.72
CA PRO A 362 -12.72 -6.73 23.79
C PRO A 362 -13.71 -6.21 22.72
N ARG A 363 -13.48 -5.03 22.17
CA ARG A 363 -14.25 -4.50 21.04
C ARG A 363 -13.83 -5.07 19.68
N GLY A 364 -12.80 -5.93 19.66
CA GLY A 364 -12.23 -6.46 18.42
C GLY A 364 -11.34 -5.49 17.65
N PHE A 365 -10.95 -4.38 18.26
CA PHE A 365 -9.99 -3.46 17.67
C PHE A 365 -8.55 -3.83 18.02
N PRO A 366 -7.58 -3.61 17.11
CA PRO A 366 -6.18 -3.89 17.38
C PRO A 366 -5.63 -3.02 18.52
N ILE A 367 -4.69 -3.57 19.24
CA ILE A 367 -3.84 -2.86 20.19
C ILE A 367 -2.41 -3.22 19.83
N VAL A 368 -1.59 -2.22 19.60
CA VAL A 368 -0.18 -2.40 19.21
C VAL A 368 0.70 -2.01 20.38
N ILE A 369 1.63 -2.89 20.69
CA ILE A 369 2.57 -2.75 21.79
C ILE A 369 3.96 -2.67 21.19
N ARG A 370 4.73 -1.65 21.56
CA ARG A 370 6.07 -1.40 21.06
C ARG A 370 7.03 -1.21 22.20
N ASP A 371 8.19 -1.86 22.12
CA ASP A 371 9.30 -1.68 23.04
C ASP A 371 10.42 -0.91 22.35
N ARG A 372 10.74 0.28 22.85
CA ARG A 372 11.81 1.16 22.37
C ARG A 372 12.79 1.55 23.49
N GLY A 373 12.89 0.73 24.52
CA GLY A 373 13.53 1.10 25.78
C GLY A 373 12.54 1.70 26.79
N PHE A 374 11.34 2.03 26.34
CA PHE A 374 10.11 2.26 27.09
C PHE A 374 8.95 1.61 26.33
N GLN A 375 7.87 1.29 27.02
CA GLN A 375 6.73 0.63 26.40
C GLN A 375 5.74 1.65 25.87
N GLU A 376 5.40 1.55 24.60
CA GLU A 376 4.31 2.32 23.99
C GLU A 376 3.14 1.38 23.68
N VAL A 377 1.95 1.78 24.09
CA VAL A 377 0.71 1.07 23.77
C VAL A 377 -0.18 1.95 22.94
N THR A 378 -0.46 1.52 21.72
CA THR A 378 -1.37 2.21 20.82
C THR A 378 -2.70 1.46 20.77
N PHE A 379 -3.74 2.07 21.28
CA PHE A 379 -5.12 1.59 21.20
C PHE A 379 -5.75 2.10 19.91
N CYS A 380 -6.14 1.20 19.03
CA CYS A 380 -6.85 1.57 17.81
C CYS A 380 -8.33 1.84 18.10
N GLY A 381 -8.86 2.91 17.56
CA GLY A 381 -10.27 3.27 17.68
C GLY A 381 -11.17 2.60 16.64
N ASP A 382 -10.56 1.93 15.66
CA ASP A 382 -11.25 1.19 14.59
C ASP A 382 -10.46 -0.07 14.21
N GLY A 383 -11.08 -0.91 13.38
CA GLY A 383 -10.49 -2.20 12.96
C GLY A 383 -9.28 -2.09 12.04
N THR A 384 -8.96 -0.92 11.50
CA THR A 384 -7.82 -0.66 10.61
C THR A 384 -6.73 0.17 11.26
N CYS A 385 -6.96 0.63 12.51
CA CYS A 385 -6.07 1.56 13.21
C CYS A 385 -5.91 2.94 12.52
N GLY A 386 -6.94 3.38 11.78
CA GLY A 386 -6.98 4.73 11.19
C GLY A 386 -7.20 5.83 12.23
N THR A 387 -7.83 5.49 13.35
CA THR A 387 -7.94 6.33 14.54
C THR A 387 -7.22 5.63 15.71
N GLN A 388 -6.43 6.37 16.47
CA GLN A 388 -5.55 5.76 17.48
C GLN A 388 -5.27 6.70 18.64
N THR A 389 -5.05 6.10 19.82
CA THR A 389 -4.58 6.77 21.03
C THR A 389 -3.37 6.02 21.55
N THR A 390 -2.24 6.69 21.70
CA THR A 390 -1.00 6.12 22.20
C THR A 390 -0.77 6.57 23.64
N VAL A 391 -0.48 5.64 24.52
CA VAL A 391 -0.03 5.87 25.89
C VAL A 391 1.38 5.33 26.05
N ILE A 392 2.19 6.04 26.83
CA ILE A 392 3.58 5.68 27.10
C ILE A 392 3.67 5.21 28.54
N LEU A 393 4.26 4.05 28.74
CA LEU A 393 4.72 3.59 30.02
C LEU A 393 6.20 3.95 30.15
N ASP A 394 6.49 4.99 30.90
CA ASP A 394 7.86 5.48 31.15
C ASP A 394 8.62 4.55 32.09
N VAL A 395 8.80 3.32 31.64
CA VAL A 395 9.55 2.27 32.34
C VAL A 395 10.39 1.53 31.30
N SER A 396 11.67 1.47 31.56
CA SER A 396 12.58 0.64 30.76
C SER A 396 12.57 -0.79 31.30
N PHE A 397 12.10 -1.73 30.48
CA PHE A 397 12.33 -3.13 30.76
C PHE A 397 13.73 -3.54 30.31
N GLU A 398 14.42 -4.31 31.12
CA GLU A 398 15.78 -4.68 30.81
C GLU A 398 15.89 -5.64 29.62
N GLU A 399 14.81 -6.44 29.39
CA GLU A 399 14.80 -7.44 28.32
C GLU A 399 13.35 -7.68 27.82
N GLN A 400 13.09 -8.89 27.32
CA GLN A 400 11.77 -9.22 26.76
C GLN A 400 10.67 -9.04 27.79
N SER A 401 9.69 -8.20 27.50
CA SER A 401 8.40 -8.14 28.16
C SER A 401 7.35 -8.75 27.23
N GLY A 402 6.36 -9.44 27.80
CA GLY A 402 5.20 -9.89 27.05
C GLY A 402 3.93 -9.29 27.64
N ALA A 403 2.96 -9.06 26.76
CA ALA A 403 1.70 -8.46 27.16
C ALA A 403 0.49 -9.32 26.80
N THR A 404 -0.58 -9.14 27.55
CA THR A 404 -1.89 -9.75 27.29
C THR A 404 -3.01 -8.75 27.52
N VAL A 405 -4.17 -9.00 26.93
CA VAL A 405 -5.37 -8.19 27.15
C VAL A 405 -6.32 -8.92 28.09
N THR A 406 -6.73 -8.23 29.12
CA THR A 406 -7.73 -8.72 30.08
C THR A 406 -9.15 -8.50 29.58
N PRO A 407 -10.17 -9.20 30.06
CA PRO A 407 -11.54 -9.07 29.59
C PRO A 407 -12.13 -7.65 29.69
N ASP A 408 -11.61 -6.81 30.61
CA ASP A 408 -11.99 -5.40 30.74
C ASP A 408 -11.29 -4.47 29.75
N GLY A 409 -10.43 -5.00 28.87
CA GLY A 409 -9.72 -4.28 27.84
C GLY A 409 -8.41 -3.62 28.26
N SER A 410 -7.97 -3.88 29.48
CA SER A 410 -6.66 -3.42 29.94
C SER A 410 -5.55 -4.28 29.32
N VAL A 411 -4.45 -3.64 28.92
CA VAL A 411 -3.23 -4.34 28.48
C VAL A 411 -2.34 -4.54 29.70
N VAL A 412 -2.09 -5.79 30.04
CA VAL A 412 -1.23 -6.13 31.18
C VAL A 412 0.10 -6.63 30.70
N PHE A 413 1.16 -6.00 31.17
CA PHE A 413 2.56 -6.36 30.89
C PHE A 413 3.16 -7.08 32.11
N ALA A 414 4.02 -8.04 31.82
CA ALA A 414 4.97 -8.59 32.80
C ALA A 414 6.39 -8.31 32.27
N GLY A 415 7.21 -7.75 33.11
CA GLY A 415 8.59 -7.44 32.75
C GLY A 415 9.48 -7.27 33.97
N TRP A 416 10.77 -7.42 33.72
CA TRP A 416 11.80 -7.16 34.73
C TRP A 416 12.21 -5.70 34.68
N VAL A 417 12.06 -5.01 35.81
CA VAL A 417 12.37 -3.60 35.96
C VAL A 417 13.56 -3.45 36.89
N ARG A 418 14.41 -2.51 36.53
CA ARG A 418 15.53 -2.12 37.38
C ARG A 418 15.09 -1.09 38.38
N GLU A 419 15.42 -1.29 39.64
CA GLU A 419 15.17 -0.30 40.66
C GLU A 419 16.16 0.88 40.53
N PRO A 420 15.67 2.12 40.35
CA PRO A 420 16.55 3.25 39.96
C PRO A 420 17.52 3.68 41.05
N ASP A 421 17.19 3.41 42.33
CA ASP A 421 17.87 4.01 43.49
C ASP A 421 18.81 3.06 44.25
N GLU A 422 18.91 1.79 43.86
CA GLU A 422 19.76 0.84 44.58
C GLU A 422 21.15 0.66 43.98
N VAL A 423 22.17 0.82 44.86
CA VAL A 423 23.59 0.54 44.54
C VAL A 423 23.80 -0.92 44.08
N GLU A 424 22.94 -1.83 44.59
CA GLU A 424 22.98 -3.27 44.28
C GLU A 424 22.30 -3.67 42.97
N ARG A 425 21.69 -2.71 42.26
CA ARG A 425 21.06 -2.94 40.93
C ARG A 425 20.14 -4.18 40.93
N ARG A 426 19.21 -4.29 41.82
CA ARG A 426 18.24 -5.39 41.86
C ARG A 426 17.26 -5.30 40.69
N ARG A 427 16.90 -6.47 40.16
CA ARG A 427 15.84 -6.60 39.12
C ARG A 427 14.61 -7.19 39.80
N GLU A 428 13.48 -6.60 39.49
CA GLU A 428 12.18 -7.02 40.03
C GLU A 428 11.20 -7.35 38.92
N LEU A 429 10.49 -8.47 39.07
CA LEU A 429 9.38 -8.82 38.20
C LEU A 429 8.14 -8.02 38.60
N GLN A 430 7.70 -7.14 37.69
CA GLN A 430 6.56 -6.26 37.93
C GLN A 430 5.45 -6.48 36.90
N LEU A 431 4.22 -6.11 37.29
CA LEU A 431 3.06 -6.04 36.42
C LEU A 431 2.66 -4.58 36.23
N PHE A 432 2.28 -4.26 34.98
CA PHE A 432 1.76 -2.95 34.62
C PHE A 432 0.45 -3.14 33.89
N SER A 433 -0.46 -2.20 34.03
CA SER A 433 -1.71 -2.18 33.29
C SER A 433 -1.86 -0.86 32.56
N CYS A 434 -2.10 -0.91 31.26
CA CYS A 434 -2.34 0.25 30.41
C CYS A 434 -3.76 0.25 29.88
N ARG A 435 -4.38 1.45 29.85
CA ARG A 435 -5.67 1.76 29.24
C ARG A 435 -5.51 3.00 28.36
N PRO A 436 -6.50 3.36 27.55
CA PRO A 436 -6.41 4.57 26.73
C PRO A 436 -6.19 5.88 27.49
N ASP A 437 -6.52 5.90 28.77
CA ASP A 437 -6.35 7.03 29.68
C ASP A 437 -5.04 7.04 30.46
N GLY A 438 -4.23 5.99 30.35
CA GLY A 438 -2.91 5.92 30.98
C GLY A 438 -2.47 4.53 31.41
N CYS A 439 -1.26 4.47 31.95
CA CYS A 439 -0.66 3.24 32.47
C CYS A 439 -0.49 3.33 34.00
N THR A 440 -0.68 2.22 34.70
CA THR A 440 -0.55 2.11 36.15
C THR A 440 0.29 0.90 36.55
N TRP A 441 1.06 1.06 37.61
CA TRP A 441 1.76 -0.04 38.27
C TRP A 441 0.78 -0.92 39.06
N ARG A 442 1.10 -2.19 39.11
CA ARG A 442 0.41 -3.07 40.06
C ARG A 442 0.62 -2.55 41.49
N PRO A 443 -0.44 -2.44 42.30
CA PRO A 443 -0.27 -2.11 43.71
C PRO A 443 0.38 -3.28 44.46
N GLY A 444 1.33 -3.01 45.31
CA GLY A 444 1.97 -4.00 46.19
C GLY A 444 3.41 -4.37 45.81
N PRO A 445 4.03 -5.29 46.57
CA PRO A 445 5.43 -5.65 46.36
C PRO A 445 5.64 -6.40 45.03
N PRO A 446 6.89 -6.44 44.51
CA PRO A 446 7.22 -7.18 43.27
C PRO A 446 6.78 -8.64 43.35
N LEU A 447 6.57 -9.24 42.19
CA LEU A 447 6.28 -10.67 42.10
C LEU A 447 7.54 -11.46 42.47
N ARG A 448 7.48 -12.21 43.56
CA ARG A 448 8.58 -13.09 43.97
C ARG A 448 8.54 -14.36 43.12
N THR A 449 9.64 -14.66 42.46
CA THR A 449 9.77 -15.84 41.60
C THR A 449 10.23 -17.07 42.39
N ALA A 450 11.06 -16.88 43.42
CA ALA A 450 11.38 -17.91 44.43
C ALA A 450 11.98 -17.27 45.68
N PRO A 451 11.95 -17.95 46.86
CA PRO A 451 12.66 -17.48 48.05
C PRO A 451 14.17 -17.47 47.84
N GLY A 452 14.78 -16.30 47.98
CA GLY A 452 16.24 -16.15 47.88
C GLY A 452 16.78 -15.64 46.55
N ASP A 453 15.92 -15.39 45.55
CA ASP A 453 16.35 -14.89 44.23
C ASP A 453 16.71 -13.39 44.31
N VAL A 454 17.93 -13.09 44.74
CA VAL A 454 18.54 -11.76 44.56
C VAL A 454 19.35 -11.79 43.28
N LEU A 455 18.78 -11.20 42.22
CA LEU A 455 19.46 -11.14 40.91
C LEU A 455 20.51 -10.03 40.94
N ARG A 456 21.80 -10.39 40.93
CA ARG A 456 22.89 -9.45 40.60
C ARG A 456 22.95 -9.19 39.12
N LEU A 457 23.32 -8.00 38.72
CA LEU A 457 23.15 -7.41 37.40
C LEU A 457 23.96 -7.99 36.26
N ASP A 458 25.01 -8.71 36.54
CA ASP A 458 26.02 -9.01 35.54
C ASP A 458 25.78 -10.35 34.83
N VAL A 459 24.63 -10.98 35.06
CA VAL A 459 24.41 -12.37 34.66
C VAL A 459 23.05 -12.55 33.99
N ALA A 460 23.10 -12.96 32.75
CA ALA A 460 22.10 -13.65 31.92
C ALA A 460 20.74 -12.93 31.64
N PRO A 461 20.22 -13.15 30.44
CA PRO A 461 18.92 -12.60 30.04
C PRO A 461 17.79 -13.12 30.92
N VAL A 462 16.93 -12.20 31.35
CA VAL A 462 15.70 -12.50 32.06
C VAL A 462 14.52 -12.21 31.15
N ASN A 463 13.71 -13.21 30.90
CA ASN A 463 12.50 -13.09 30.05
C ASN A 463 11.27 -13.19 30.93
N ALA A 464 10.27 -12.38 30.65
CA ALA A 464 8.96 -12.51 31.22
C ALA A 464 7.87 -12.30 30.15
N THR A 465 6.77 -13.02 30.31
CA THR A 465 5.62 -12.86 29.41
C THR A 465 4.34 -13.22 30.16
N ALA A 466 3.24 -12.58 29.76
CA ALA A 466 1.95 -12.77 30.43
C ALA A 466 0.91 -13.30 29.43
N VAL A 467 -0.05 -14.07 29.94
CA VAL A 467 -1.23 -14.48 29.18
C VAL A 467 -2.48 -14.40 30.09
N ALA A 468 -3.56 -13.90 29.54
CA ALA A 468 -4.87 -13.98 30.19
C ALA A 468 -5.40 -15.41 30.14
N THR A 469 -5.86 -15.91 31.25
CA THR A 469 -6.46 -17.23 31.40
C THR A 469 -7.87 -17.11 31.98
N ARG A 470 -8.66 -18.17 31.97
CA ARG A 470 -9.99 -18.16 32.64
C ARG A 470 -9.91 -17.89 34.16
N GLY A 471 -8.75 -18.10 34.78
CA GLY A 471 -8.54 -17.91 36.20
C GLY A 471 -7.71 -16.70 36.58
N GLY A 472 -7.59 -15.70 35.67
CA GLY A 472 -6.80 -14.49 35.89
C GLY A 472 -5.61 -14.37 34.90
N ILE A 473 -4.49 -13.89 35.42
CA ILE A 473 -3.27 -13.65 34.60
C ILE A 473 -2.23 -14.71 34.99
N ALA A 474 -1.63 -15.34 34.00
CA ALA A 474 -0.50 -16.23 34.18
C ALA A 474 0.77 -15.55 33.63
N VAL A 475 1.81 -15.44 34.43
CA VAL A 475 3.09 -14.84 34.13
C VAL A 475 4.15 -15.93 34.09
N ALA A 476 4.71 -16.20 32.95
CA ALA A 476 5.89 -17.06 32.83
C ALA A 476 7.15 -16.21 32.88
N SER A 477 8.18 -16.68 33.60
CA SER A 477 9.46 -16.00 33.69
C SER A 477 10.64 -16.95 33.70
N ILE A 478 11.78 -16.53 33.14
CA ILE A 478 13.08 -17.19 33.28
C ILE A 478 13.89 -16.41 34.29
N THR A 479 14.34 -17.10 35.33
CA THR A 479 15.09 -16.52 36.45
C THR A 479 16.40 -17.29 36.63
N PRO A 480 17.57 -16.64 36.50
CA PRO A 480 18.86 -17.26 36.80
C PRO A 480 18.91 -17.72 38.28
N VAL A 481 19.49 -18.89 38.53
CA VAL A 481 19.61 -19.48 39.87
C VAL A 481 20.92 -19.10 40.54
N SER A 482 21.98 -18.81 39.79
CA SER A 482 23.30 -18.44 40.30
C SER A 482 23.98 -17.45 39.35
N ALA A 483 24.59 -16.43 39.94
CA ALA A 483 25.36 -15.44 39.19
C ALA A 483 26.79 -15.88 38.90
N ASP A 484 27.30 -16.87 39.63
CA ASP A 484 28.75 -17.18 39.68
C ASP A 484 29.15 -18.31 38.72
N ARG A 485 28.25 -18.84 37.93
CA ARG A 485 28.48 -19.98 37.05
C ARG A 485 28.14 -19.66 35.62
N TYR A 486 29.12 -19.94 34.75
CA TYR A 486 28.90 -19.92 33.31
C TYR A 486 29.09 -21.33 32.74
N PRO A 487 28.21 -21.88 31.96
CA PRO A 487 26.85 -21.34 31.61
C PRO A 487 25.94 -21.29 32.85
N THR A 488 25.05 -20.31 32.91
CA THR A 488 24.23 -19.99 34.05
C THR A 488 22.99 -20.89 34.12
N PRO A 489 22.79 -21.69 35.21
CA PRO A 489 21.55 -22.40 35.40
C PRO A 489 20.42 -21.40 35.67
N ALA A 490 19.31 -21.61 35.02
CA ALA A 490 18.10 -20.77 35.16
C ALA A 490 16.86 -21.64 35.40
N ARG A 491 15.86 -21.03 36.00
CA ARG A 491 14.58 -21.66 36.31
C ARG A 491 13.45 -20.99 35.53
N VAL A 492 12.60 -21.81 34.95
CA VAL A 492 11.32 -21.34 34.39
C VAL A 492 10.25 -21.43 35.46
N THR A 493 9.63 -20.31 35.78
CA THR A 493 8.56 -20.24 36.75
C THR A 493 7.27 -19.76 36.10
N LEU A 494 6.15 -20.17 36.67
CA LEU A 494 4.81 -19.68 36.34
C LEU A 494 4.17 -19.08 37.57
N THR A 495 3.92 -17.80 37.57
CA THR A 495 3.21 -17.07 38.62
C THR A 495 1.79 -16.81 38.17
N ARG A 496 0.82 -17.19 38.99
CA ARG A 496 -0.59 -16.98 38.75
C ARG A 496 -1.13 -15.88 39.62
N CYS A 497 -1.81 -14.95 39.00
CA CYS A 497 -2.52 -13.84 39.59
C CYS A 497 -4.02 -13.98 39.30
N PRO A 498 -4.91 -14.01 40.31
CA PRO A 498 -6.35 -14.08 40.06
C PRO A 498 -6.88 -12.82 39.36
N ASP A 499 -6.20 -11.71 39.56
CA ASP A 499 -6.49 -10.40 38.97
C ASP A 499 -5.19 -9.61 38.77
N PHE A 500 -5.31 -8.38 38.27
CA PHE A 500 -4.16 -7.48 38.10
C PHE A 500 -3.49 -7.11 39.44
N ALA A 501 -4.27 -6.98 40.52
CA ALA A 501 -3.71 -6.63 41.83
C ALA A 501 -2.79 -7.73 42.36
N CYS A 502 -3.04 -8.99 41.99
CA CYS A 502 -2.20 -10.14 42.31
C CYS A 502 -1.80 -10.20 43.79
N VAL A 503 -2.76 -10.00 44.68
CA VAL A 503 -2.53 -9.95 46.14
C VAL A 503 -2.01 -11.29 46.66
N HIS A 504 -2.46 -12.39 46.07
CA HIS A 504 -2.09 -13.75 46.47
C HIS A 504 -1.49 -14.50 45.26
N PRO A 505 -0.25 -14.17 44.85
CA PRO A 505 0.40 -14.87 43.76
C PRO A 505 0.72 -16.32 44.13
N ARG A 506 0.48 -17.23 43.20
CA ARG A 506 0.94 -18.63 43.34
C ARG A 506 2.01 -18.90 42.30
N THR A 507 3.23 -19.14 42.73
CA THR A 507 4.36 -19.43 41.88
C THR A 507 4.73 -20.91 41.97
N ILE A 508 4.92 -21.52 40.80
CA ILE A 508 5.43 -22.89 40.66
C ILE A 508 6.67 -22.90 39.76
N THR A 509 7.55 -23.87 39.99
CA THR A 509 8.62 -24.16 39.07
C THR A 509 8.09 -25.04 37.94
N VAL A 510 8.30 -24.60 36.71
CA VAL A 510 7.87 -25.32 35.50
C VAL A 510 8.99 -26.22 35.00
N GLY A 511 10.24 -25.75 35.04
CA GLY A 511 11.40 -26.49 34.58
C GLY A 511 12.70 -25.73 34.79
N ASP A 512 13.80 -26.39 34.51
CA ASP A 512 15.13 -25.81 34.55
C ASP A 512 15.73 -25.76 33.13
N LEU A 513 16.58 -24.78 32.91
CA LEU A 513 17.35 -24.61 31.65
C LEU A 513 18.69 -23.98 31.94
N THR A 514 19.52 -23.93 30.93
CA THR A 514 20.83 -23.28 31.02
C THR A 514 20.90 -22.09 30.06
N VAL A 515 21.30 -20.96 30.56
CA VAL A 515 21.41 -19.72 29.75
C VAL A 515 22.87 -19.43 29.47
N ALA A 516 23.19 -19.05 28.24
CA ALA A 516 24.54 -18.64 27.86
C ALA A 516 24.82 -17.22 28.39
N GLY A 517 26.00 -17.02 29.00
CA GLY A 517 26.29 -15.81 29.77
C GLY A 517 26.84 -14.61 29.00
N ASP A 518 27.17 -14.70 27.73
CA ASP A 518 27.72 -13.57 26.96
C ASP A 518 26.64 -12.94 26.06
N VAL A 519 25.59 -12.41 26.69
CA VAL A 519 24.41 -11.93 25.98
C VAL A 519 24.31 -10.41 25.99
N MET A 520 25.42 -9.71 26.28
CA MET A 520 25.39 -8.24 26.29
C MET A 520 24.97 -7.60 24.96
N ASN A 521 25.07 -8.35 23.87
CA ASN A 521 24.73 -7.84 22.53
C ASN A 521 23.51 -8.51 21.88
N HIS A 522 23.00 -9.61 22.45
CA HIS A 522 21.91 -10.39 21.85
C HIS A 522 20.88 -10.75 22.91
N LYS A 523 19.63 -10.44 22.63
CA LYS A 523 18.50 -10.65 23.56
C LYS A 523 17.61 -11.78 23.05
N PRO A 524 17.95 -13.08 23.32
CA PRO A 524 17.14 -14.18 22.86
C PRO A 524 15.76 -14.14 23.52
N ARG A 525 14.72 -14.35 22.76
CA ARG A 525 13.34 -14.48 23.25
C ARG A 525 13.03 -15.96 23.39
N ALA A 526 13.63 -16.55 24.39
CA ALA A 526 13.60 -17.98 24.62
C ALA A 526 12.35 -18.43 25.41
N LEU A 527 11.36 -17.57 25.63
CA LEU A 527 10.16 -17.83 26.39
C LEU A 527 8.92 -17.33 25.68
N ALA A 528 7.90 -18.17 25.59
CA ALA A 528 6.58 -17.80 25.09
C ALA A 528 5.50 -18.49 25.92
N VAL A 529 4.33 -17.88 26.06
CA VAL A 529 3.18 -18.45 26.74
C VAL A 529 1.90 -18.22 25.96
N ALA A 530 1.02 -19.20 25.94
CA ALA A 530 -0.32 -19.11 25.38
C ALA A 530 -1.34 -19.77 26.31
N ALA A 531 -2.59 -19.39 26.18
CA ALA A 531 -3.68 -20.07 26.84
C ALA A 531 -4.35 -21.07 25.89
N SER A 532 -4.61 -22.27 26.36
CA SER A 532 -5.46 -23.23 25.66
C SER A 532 -6.93 -22.78 25.66
N PRO A 533 -7.80 -23.32 24.82
CA PRO A 533 -9.22 -22.93 24.75
C PRO A 533 -9.97 -23.12 26.09
N ASP A 534 -9.52 -24.04 26.91
CA ASP A 534 -10.03 -24.27 28.27
C ASP A 534 -9.37 -23.39 29.36
N GLY A 535 -8.44 -22.51 28.93
CA GLY A 535 -7.77 -21.52 29.78
C GLY A 535 -6.53 -22.05 30.54
N ARG A 536 -6.03 -23.25 30.19
CA ARG A 536 -4.79 -23.78 30.79
C ARG A 536 -3.58 -23.10 30.13
N PRO A 537 -2.56 -22.70 30.90
CA PRO A 537 -1.31 -22.19 30.34
C PRO A 537 -0.54 -23.27 29.60
N VAL A 538 0.02 -22.87 28.46
CA VAL A 538 0.98 -23.65 27.69
C VAL A 538 2.22 -22.77 27.53
N ILE A 539 3.37 -23.25 27.99
CA ILE A 539 4.61 -22.49 28.06
C ILE A 539 5.62 -23.17 27.15
N ALA A 540 6.22 -22.41 26.26
CA ALA A 540 7.35 -22.88 25.47
C ALA A 540 8.61 -22.10 25.89
N TYR A 541 9.71 -22.81 26.11
CA TYR A 541 11.00 -22.21 26.42
C TYR A 541 12.15 -22.98 25.74
N ALA A 542 13.24 -22.30 25.52
CA ALA A 542 14.39 -22.87 24.82
C ALA A 542 15.64 -22.81 25.68
N ASP A 543 16.33 -23.94 25.76
CA ASP A 543 17.68 -24.04 26.28
C ASP A 543 18.67 -23.82 25.12
N LEU A 544 19.37 -22.69 25.17
CA LEU A 544 20.25 -22.25 24.09
C LEU A 544 21.54 -23.09 24.02
N ILE A 545 21.95 -23.71 25.11
CA ILE A 545 23.16 -24.56 25.18
C ILE A 545 22.88 -25.94 24.61
N THR A 546 21.79 -26.57 25.07
CA THR A 546 21.40 -27.90 24.60
C THR A 546 20.66 -27.87 23.27
N ARG A 547 20.28 -26.68 22.80
CA ARG A 547 19.49 -26.44 21.57
C ARG A 547 18.17 -27.18 21.55
N LYS A 548 17.53 -27.25 22.70
CA LYS A 548 16.23 -27.90 22.87
C LYS A 548 15.14 -26.87 23.18
N ALA A 549 14.03 -26.94 22.47
CA ALA A 549 12.79 -26.31 22.90
C ALA A 549 12.05 -27.27 23.83
N THR A 550 11.57 -26.77 24.94
CA THR A 550 10.71 -27.51 25.86
C THR A 550 9.35 -26.85 25.86
N ILE A 551 8.31 -27.68 25.74
CA ILE A 551 6.93 -27.25 25.96
C ILE A 551 6.44 -27.82 27.29
N ALA A 552 5.87 -26.96 28.11
CA ALA A 552 5.21 -27.30 29.36
C ALA A 552 3.72 -27.10 29.21
N ILE A 553 2.95 -28.17 29.33
CA ILE A 553 1.50 -28.14 29.17
C ILE A 553 0.90 -28.36 30.56
N CYS A 554 0.19 -27.37 31.06
CA CYS A 554 -0.45 -27.43 32.35
C CYS A 554 -1.65 -28.39 32.31
N ASP A 555 -1.78 -29.22 33.34
CA ASP A 555 -2.89 -30.15 33.53
C ASP A 555 -4.22 -29.44 33.83
N THR A 556 -4.12 -28.33 34.54
CA THR A 556 -5.25 -27.50 34.95
C THR A 556 -4.90 -26.00 34.74
N VAL A 557 -5.89 -25.15 34.92
CA VAL A 557 -5.63 -23.69 34.98
C VAL A 557 -4.67 -23.38 36.15
N ALA A 558 -4.65 -24.19 37.20
CA ALA A 558 -3.73 -24.04 38.32
C ALA A 558 -2.30 -24.49 38.03
N CYS A 559 -2.12 -25.34 37.03
CA CYS A 559 -0.82 -25.88 36.60
C CYS A 559 -0.06 -26.60 37.74
N GLY A 560 -0.75 -27.50 38.46
CA GLY A 560 -0.11 -28.22 39.57
C GLY A 560 1.03 -29.14 39.15
N HIS A 561 0.87 -29.79 37.98
CA HIS A 561 1.84 -30.73 37.42
C HIS A 561 1.96 -30.52 35.91
N PRO A 562 2.90 -29.67 35.44
CA PRO A 562 3.10 -29.45 34.03
C PRO A 562 3.73 -30.69 33.36
N ALA A 563 3.16 -31.13 32.25
CA ALA A 563 3.76 -32.15 31.41
C ALA A 563 4.86 -31.52 30.53
N LEU A 564 6.11 -31.96 30.70
CA LEU A 564 7.26 -31.42 29.97
C LEU A 564 7.58 -32.30 28.76
N ARG A 565 7.81 -31.67 27.60
CA ARG A 565 8.27 -32.33 26.39
C ARG A 565 9.37 -31.49 25.75
N ALA A 566 10.55 -32.09 25.54
CA ALA A 566 11.68 -31.43 24.92
C ALA A 566 11.90 -31.93 23.49
N PHE A 567 12.18 -31.00 22.59
CA PHE A 567 12.40 -31.27 21.15
C PHE A 567 13.71 -30.62 20.73
N ASP A 568 14.41 -31.28 19.79
CA ASP A 568 15.60 -30.71 19.17
C ASP A 568 15.18 -29.58 18.20
N MET A 569 15.79 -28.41 18.36
CA MET A 569 15.57 -27.26 17.48
C MET A 569 16.57 -27.24 16.31
N SER A 570 17.62 -28.06 16.35
CA SER A 570 18.62 -28.08 15.31
C SER A 570 18.12 -28.86 14.10
N ASP A 571 17.78 -28.17 13.03
CA ASP A 571 17.60 -28.82 11.74
C ASP A 571 18.96 -29.03 11.07
N ARG A 572 19.64 -30.12 11.47
CA ARG A 572 20.93 -30.50 10.90
C ARG A 572 20.85 -30.94 9.44
N SER A 573 19.66 -31.19 8.94
CA SER A 573 19.41 -31.58 7.56
C SER A 573 19.32 -30.37 6.61
N SER A 574 19.18 -29.16 7.14
CA SER A 574 19.13 -27.95 6.32
C SER A 574 20.49 -27.68 5.66
N PRO A 575 20.53 -27.44 4.35
CA PRO A 575 21.79 -27.08 3.65
C PRO A 575 22.34 -25.73 4.09
N ARG A 576 21.58 -24.94 4.85
CA ARG A 576 21.99 -23.65 5.42
C ARG A 576 22.48 -23.78 6.87
N TYR A 577 22.48 -25.00 7.42
CA TYR A 577 22.92 -25.21 8.79
C TYR A 577 24.38 -24.82 8.99
N ASP A 578 24.64 -23.81 9.80
CA ASP A 578 25.95 -23.41 10.24
C ASP A 578 26.06 -23.61 11.77
N PRO A 579 26.85 -24.60 12.22
CA PRO A 579 27.01 -24.87 13.65
C PRO A 579 27.71 -23.73 14.41
N ARG A 580 28.32 -22.78 13.70
CA ARG A 580 28.98 -21.61 14.30
C ARG A 580 28.00 -20.42 14.49
N ARG A 581 26.87 -20.44 13.85
CA ARG A 581 25.85 -19.42 14.12
C ARG A 581 25.27 -19.63 15.50
N SER A 582 25.37 -18.57 16.30
CA SER A 582 24.85 -18.57 17.65
C SER A 582 23.31 -18.55 17.65
N PHE A 583 22.73 -19.04 18.73
CA PHE A 583 21.29 -18.93 18.98
C PHE A 583 20.89 -17.57 19.60
N ASP A 584 21.79 -16.58 19.51
CA ASP A 584 21.62 -15.28 20.16
C ASP A 584 20.38 -14.53 19.65
N ASP A 585 19.99 -14.78 18.39
CA ASP A 585 18.79 -14.21 17.78
C ASP A 585 17.57 -15.14 17.85
N LEU A 586 17.62 -16.19 18.69
CA LEU A 586 16.48 -17.10 18.83
C LEU A 586 15.23 -16.35 19.28
N ARG A 587 14.16 -16.58 18.54
CA ARG A 587 12.82 -16.12 18.86
C ARG A 587 11.90 -17.32 18.88
N LEU A 588 11.10 -17.41 19.96
CA LEU A 588 10.15 -18.47 20.16
C LEU A 588 8.75 -17.90 20.31
N GLN A 589 7.78 -18.49 19.61
CA GLN A 589 6.37 -18.19 19.82
C GLN A 589 5.57 -19.47 19.98
N VAL A 590 4.46 -19.40 20.70
CA VAL A 590 3.54 -20.51 20.90
C VAL A 590 2.10 -20.04 20.74
N ALA A 591 1.29 -20.87 20.09
CA ALA A 591 -0.15 -20.69 20.00
C ALA A 591 -0.84 -22.04 20.24
N VAL A 592 -2.07 -22.02 20.71
CA VAL A 592 -2.83 -23.28 20.96
C VAL A 592 -4.05 -23.28 20.06
N ARG A 593 -4.20 -24.34 19.30
CA ARG A 593 -5.31 -24.56 18.37
C ARG A 593 -6.65 -24.72 19.10
N PRO A 594 -7.78 -24.54 18.43
CA PRO A 594 -9.11 -24.78 19.02
C PRO A 594 -9.30 -26.21 19.55
N ASP A 595 -8.60 -27.18 18.98
CA ASP A 595 -8.60 -28.58 19.44
C ASP A 595 -7.60 -28.86 20.59
N GLY A 596 -6.95 -27.83 21.11
CA GLY A 596 -6.00 -27.89 22.21
C GLY A 596 -4.56 -28.25 21.81
N ARG A 597 -4.28 -28.54 20.54
CA ARG A 597 -2.91 -28.88 20.06
C ARG A 597 -2.04 -27.65 20.00
N PRO A 598 -0.86 -27.64 20.63
CA PRO A 598 0.09 -26.53 20.53
C PRO A 598 0.77 -26.45 19.17
N VAL A 599 1.07 -25.22 18.74
CA VAL A 599 1.92 -24.88 17.61
C VAL A 599 3.04 -24.00 18.15
N ILE A 600 4.28 -24.36 17.83
CA ILE A 600 5.47 -23.62 18.23
C ILE A 600 6.16 -23.14 16.95
N VAL A 601 6.58 -21.89 16.95
CA VAL A 601 7.38 -21.32 15.85
C VAL A 601 8.67 -20.76 16.42
N HIS A 602 9.77 -21.04 15.76
CA HIS A 602 11.06 -20.42 16.09
C HIS A 602 11.83 -20.10 14.80
N ASN A 603 12.66 -19.08 14.83
CA ASN A 603 13.66 -18.87 13.80
C ASN A 603 14.80 -19.86 14.06
N GLY A 604 15.10 -20.72 13.10
CA GLY A 604 16.01 -21.84 13.24
C GLY A 604 17.40 -21.40 13.71
N GLY A 605 17.81 -21.91 14.84
CA GLY A 605 19.18 -21.74 15.31
C GLY A 605 20.17 -22.27 14.25
N GLY A 606 20.99 -21.38 13.72
CA GLY A 606 22.04 -21.71 12.76
C GLY A 606 21.63 -21.62 11.28
N THR A 607 20.36 -21.67 10.91
CA THR A 607 19.93 -21.57 9.51
C THR A 607 19.33 -20.21 9.14
N GLY A 608 18.78 -19.51 10.12
CA GLY A 608 17.95 -18.33 9.91
C GLY A 608 16.57 -18.65 9.32
N ASP A 609 16.26 -19.93 9.09
CA ASP A 609 14.98 -20.38 8.56
C ASP A 609 13.92 -20.42 9.68
N THR A 610 12.71 -20.07 9.36
CA THR A 610 11.58 -20.24 10.26
C THR A 610 11.18 -21.71 10.33
N THR A 611 11.05 -22.25 11.54
CA THR A 611 10.59 -23.61 11.79
C THR A 611 9.26 -23.60 12.50
N ILE A 612 8.29 -24.37 11.98
CA ILE A 612 6.98 -24.57 12.55
C ILE A 612 6.91 -25.99 13.12
N MET A 613 6.63 -26.13 14.41
CA MET A 613 6.43 -27.43 15.10
C MET A 613 4.96 -27.55 15.51
N ILE A 614 4.28 -28.57 15.03
CA ILE A 614 2.85 -28.81 15.29
C ILE A 614 2.70 -30.09 16.10
N CYS A 615 2.20 -29.97 17.32
CA CYS A 615 1.88 -31.14 18.14
C CYS A 615 0.73 -31.94 17.53
N ARG A 616 0.83 -33.28 17.63
CA ARG A 616 -0.18 -34.18 17.07
C ARG A 616 -1.39 -34.35 17.99
N ASP A 617 -1.21 -34.12 19.27
CA ASP A 617 -2.22 -34.19 20.32
C ASP A 617 -2.07 -33.04 21.31
N PRO A 618 -3.09 -32.76 22.14
CA PRO A 618 -3.07 -31.67 23.12
C PRO A 618 -1.99 -31.80 24.20
N SER A 619 -1.50 -33.01 24.46
CA SER A 619 -0.42 -33.29 25.45
C SER A 619 0.98 -33.26 24.79
N CYS A 620 1.05 -33.13 23.50
CA CYS A 620 2.28 -33.20 22.71
C CYS A 620 3.12 -34.45 23.04
N SER A 621 2.44 -35.58 23.25
CA SER A 621 3.05 -36.83 23.72
C SER A 621 3.94 -37.51 22.68
N GLY A 622 3.64 -37.30 21.40
CA GLY A 622 4.40 -37.82 20.27
C GLY A 622 5.41 -36.80 19.73
N THR A 623 6.24 -37.27 18.78
CA THR A 623 7.12 -36.35 18.03
C THR A 623 6.27 -35.36 17.25
N PRO A 624 6.45 -34.05 17.46
CA PRO A 624 5.72 -33.05 16.69
C PRO A 624 6.09 -33.11 15.23
N ARG A 625 5.18 -32.69 14.40
CA ARG A 625 5.48 -32.48 12.98
C ARG A 625 6.28 -31.21 12.84
N THR A 626 7.45 -31.28 12.24
CA THR A 626 8.31 -30.14 11.99
C THR A 626 8.29 -29.78 10.52
N VAL A 627 8.11 -28.50 10.23
CA VAL A 627 8.08 -27.94 8.87
C VAL A 627 9.01 -26.74 8.81
N SER A 628 10.00 -26.79 7.91
CA SER A 628 10.83 -25.62 7.62
C SER A 628 10.11 -24.67 6.65
N ALA A 629 10.01 -23.42 7.00
CA ALA A 629 9.43 -22.35 6.20
C ALA A 629 10.56 -21.40 5.72
N SER A 630 11.41 -21.91 4.84
CA SER A 630 12.56 -21.18 4.26
C SER A 630 12.15 -19.98 3.40
N GLU A 631 10.88 -19.87 3.07
CA GLU A 631 10.28 -18.73 2.35
C GLU A 631 10.23 -17.46 3.20
N LEU A 632 10.17 -17.61 4.53
CA LEU A 632 10.27 -16.51 5.48
C LEU A 632 11.62 -16.56 6.16
N VAL A 633 12.57 -15.80 5.68
CA VAL A 633 13.83 -15.57 6.39
C VAL A 633 13.66 -14.33 7.25
N THR A 634 13.73 -14.51 8.54
CA THR A 634 13.59 -13.43 9.49
C THR A 634 14.87 -13.23 10.26
N ARG A 635 15.39 -12.00 10.28
CA ARG A 635 16.36 -11.59 11.32
C ARG A 635 15.69 -11.44 12.69
N SER A 636 14.35 -11.34 12.69
CA SER A 636 13.48 -11.29 13.87
C SER A 636 12.51 -12.48 13.87
N ALA A 637 11.91 -12.81 15.01
CA ALA A 637 10.89 -13.86 15.05
C ALA A 637 9.74 -13.54 14.11
N PRO A 638 9.25 -14.52 13.34
CA PRO A 638 8.00 -14.34 12.62
C PRO A 638 6.86 -14.23 13.64
N GLY A 639 5.93 -13.32 13.41
CA GLY A 639 4.67 -13.30 14.13
C GLY A 639 3.89 -14.60 13.88
N LEU A 640 3.20 -15.12 14.90
CA LEU A 640 2.38 -16.33 14.82
C LEU A 640 0.95 -16.04 15.21
N ALA A 641 0.00 -16.32 14.34
CA ALA A 641 -1.42 -16.39 14.64
C ALA A 641 -2.02 -17.71 14.14
N LEU A 642 -3.22 -18.02 14.57
CA LEU A 642 -4.00 -19.15 14.05
C LEU A 642 -5.22 -18.63 13.32
N ASP A 643 -5.50 -19.20 12.15
CA ASP A 643 -6.74 -18.91 11.43
C ASP A 643 -7.96 -19.50 12.18
N PRO A 644 -9.18 -19.18 11.77
CA PRO A 644 -10.39 -19.71 12.43
C PRO A 644 -10.51 -21.25 12.44
N ALA A 645 -9.76 -21.93 11.56
CA ALA A 645 -9.67 -23.40 11.57
C ALA A 645 -8.50 -23.92 12.42
N GLY A 646 -7.73 -23.04 13.05
CA GLY A 646 -6.57 -23.39 13.87
C GLY A 646 -5.31 -23.64 13.07
N ARG A 647 -5.24 -23.24 11.79
CA ARG A 647 -4.04 -23.39 10.97
C ARG A 647 -3.09 -22.22 11.16
N PRO A 648 -1.76 -22.45 11.20
CA PRO A 648 -0.78 -21.39 11.38
C PRO A 648 -0.80 -20.35 10.25
N VAL A 649 -0.74 -19.10 10.66
CA VAL A 649 -0.50 -17.91 9.82
C VAL A 649 0.69 -17.18 10.40
N LEU A 650 1.73 -16.99 9.61
CA LEU A 650 2.96 -16.33 10.04
C LEU A 650 3.16 -15.05 9.25
N ALA A 651 3.63 -14.01 9.93
CA ALA A 651 4.12 -12.80 9.27
C ALA A 651 5.62 -12.67 9.44
N GLY A 652 6.29 -12.23 8.38
CA GLY A 652 7.74 -12.05 8.37
C GLY A 652 8.15 -11.24 7.15
N TYR A 653 9.41 -11.37 6.78
CA TYR A 653 9.97 -10.76 5.58
C TYR A 653 10.45 -11.84 4.63
N ASP A 654 10.40 -11.60 3.32
CA ASP A 654 11.01 -12.49 2.35
C ASP A 654 12.54 -12.34 2.36
N ALA A 655 13.22 -13.46 2.13
CA ALA A 655 14.68 -13.52 2.16
C ALA A 655 15.38 -12.80 1.00
N ALA A 656 14.73 -12.79 -0.16
CA ALA A 656 15.37 -12.37 -1.40
C ALA A 656 15.28 -10.85 -1.65
N ASP A 657 14.21 -10.25 -1.20
CA ASP A 657 13.93 -8.82 -1.35
C ASP A 657 12.88 -8.49 -0.28
N PRO A 658 13.08 -7.59 0.68
CA PRO A 658 12.33 -7.62 1.92
C PRO A 658 10.92 -7.00 1.86
N PRO A 659 9.94 -7.57 1.11
CA PRO A 659 8.56 -7.23 1.36
C PRO A 659 8.10 -7.87 2.67
N VAL A 660 7.21 -7.20 3.37
CA VAL A 660 6.41 -7.83 4.42
C VAL A 660 5.60 -8.95 3.78
N ALA A 661 5.75 -10.16 4.30
CA ALA A 661 5.15 -11.35 3.75
C ALA A 661 4.34 -12.12 4.80
N VAL A 662 3.29 -12.79 4.36
CA VAL A 662 2.47 -13.71 5.16
C VAL A 662 2.56 -15.10 4.57
N LEU A 663 2.93 -16.06 5.40
CA LEU A 663 2.84 -17.48 5.10
C LEU A 663 1.59 -18.05 5.76
N SER A 664 0.72 -18.66 4.96
CA SER A 664 -0.51 -19.29 5.44
C SER A 664 -0.48 -20.78 5.16
N CYS A 665 -0.70 -21.59 6.19
CA CYS A 665 -0.84 -23.03 6.07
C CYS A 665 -2.24 -23.39 5.52
N ARG A 666 -2.29 -24.22 4.49
CA ARG A 666 -3.54 -24.66 3.84
C ARG A 666 -4.12 -25.91 4.46
N ASP A 667 -3.32 -26.66 5.17
CA ASP A 667 -3.69 -27.91 5.84
C ASP A 667 -3.17 -27.92 7.29
N ASP A 668 -3.68 -28.85 8.06
CA ASP A 668 -3.35 -29.02 9.48
C ASP A 668 -1.88 -29.30 9.76
N GLY A 669 -1.17 -29.83 8.79
CA GLY A 669 0.25 -30.18 8.91
C GLY A 669 1.17 -29.15 8.28
N CYS A 670 0.63 -28.08 7.71
CA CYS A 670 1.39 -27.02 7.02
C CYS A 670 2.30 -27.54 5.87
N VAL A 671 1.91 -28.64 5.21
CA VAL A 671 2.60 -29.13 4.01
C VAL A 671 2.20 -28.29 2.82
N GLY A 672 0.90 -28.12 2.62
CA GLY A 672 0.35 -27.14 1.69
C GLY A 672 0.41 -25.76 2.34
N ARG A 673 1.21 -24.88 1.77
CA ARG A 673 1.32 -23.50 2.24
C ARG A 673 1.49 -22.53 1.08
N GLY A 674 1.21 -21.28 1.32
CA GLY A 674 1.42 -20.21 0.35
C GLY A 674 1.98 -18.98 1.02
N VAL A 675 2.78 -18.23 0.28
CA VAL A 675 3.32 -16.93 0.73
C VAL A 675 2.67 -15.82 -0.07
N THR A 676 2.17 -14.81 0.63
CA THR A 676 1.65 -13.58 0.06
C THR A 676 2.56 -12.43 0.46
N HIS A 677 3.09 -11.72 -0.52
CA HIS A 677 3.80 -10.48 -0.30
C HIS A 677 2.80 -9.32 -0.21
N LEU A 678 2.96 -8.42 0.75
CA LEU A 678 1.98 -7.37 1.04
C LEU A 678 2.49 -5.98 0.70
N VAL A 679 3.64 -5.59 1.24
CA VAL A 679 4.21 -4.25 1.10
C VAL A 679 5.71 -4.35 0.93
N PRO A 680 6.29 -3.67 -0.08
CA PRO A 680 7.75 -3.58 -0.19
C PRO A 680 8.28 -2.69 0.94
N THR A 681 9.42 -3.08 1.52
CA THR A 681 10.10 -2.27 2.53
C THR A 681 11.61 -2.32 2.29
N SER A 682 12.27 -1.20 2.56
CA SER A 682 13.75 -1.11 2.51
C SER A 682 14.41 -1.50 3.82
N HIS A 683 13.64 -1.70 4.88
CA HIS A 683 14.14 -2.00 6.22
C HIS A 683 13.47 -3.26 6.76
N VAL A 684 14.28 -4.11 7.36
CA VAL A 684 13.82 -5.33 8.05
C VAL A 684 13.87 -5.06 9.55
N GLY A 685 12.71 -5.05 10.17
CA GLY A 685 12.55 -4.84 11.60
C GLY A 685 11.78 -5.99 12.25
N GLU A 686 11.11 -5.69 13.34
CA GLU A 686 10.20 -6.61 14.00
C GLU A 686 8.85 -6.63 13.29
N VAL A 687 8.20 -7.79 13.31
CA VAL A 687 6.88 -8.02 12.74
C VAL A 687 6.09 -8.95 13.64
N ASP A 688 4.80 -8.69 13.79
CA ASP A 688 3.88 -9.59 14.47
C ASP A 688 2.53 -9.64 13.77
N VAL A 689 1.78 -10.72 13.98
CA VAL A 689 0.47 -10.93 13.35
C VAL A 689 -0.55 -11.42 14.35
N ALA A 690 -1.76 -10.91 14.26
CA ALA A 690 -2.90 -11.42 14.98
C ALA A 690 -4.14 -11.48 14.08
N ILE A 691 -5.02 -12.44 14.33
CA ILE A 691 -6.29 -12.57 13.62
C ILE A 691 -7.42 -12.10 14.52
N GLY A 692 -8.15 -11.10 14.06
CA GLY A 692 -9.23 -10.49 14.80
C GLY A 692 -10.49 -11.35 14.89
N PRO A 693 -11.43 -10.97 15.77
CA PRO A 693 -12.75 -11.62 15.83
C PRO A 693 -13.54 -11.55 14.53
N ASP A 694 -13.25 -10.57 13.69
CA ASP A 694 -13.79 -10.41 12.33
C ASP A 694 -13.11 -11.32 11.29
N ARG A 695 -12.25 -12.24 11.74
CA ARG A 695 -11.48 -13.20 10.93
C ARG A 695 -10.54 -12.56 9.92
N ARG A 696 -10.07 -11.35 10.19
CA ARG A 696 -9.11 -10.64 9.34
C ARG A 696 -7.75 -10.60 10.02
N ALA A 697 -6.68 -10.83 9.26
CA ALA A 697 -5.34 -10.68 9.77
C ALA A 697 -4.97 -9.20 9.90
N ARG A 698 -4.29 -8.87 11.00
CA ARG A 698 -3.60 -7.60 11.23
C ARG A 698 -2.15 -7.90 11.48
N ILE A 699 -1.31 -7.15 10.80
CA ILE A 699 0.14 -7.31 10.87
C ILE A 699 0.71 -5.98 11.28
N VAL A 700 1.44 -5.98 12.39
CA VAL A 700 2.24 -4.83 12.77
C VAL A 700 3.66 -5.04 12.26
N TRP A 701 4.25 -4.03 11.65
CA TRP A 701 5.58 -4.10 11.09
C TRP A 701 6.31 -2.75 11.22
N TYR A 702 7.64 -2.81 11.22
CA TYR A 702 8.50 -1.64 11.27
C TYR A 702 9.28 -1.53 9.96
N GLY A 703 9.22 -0.37 9.32
CA GLY A 703 9.92 -0.14 8.08
C GLY A 703 9.58 1.17 7.40
N ALA A 704 10.12 1.37 6.22
CA ALA A 704 9.81 2.50 5.36
C ALA A 704 9.21 1.99 4.04
N ILE A 705 8.09 2.56 3.65
CA ILE A 705 7.53 2.36 2.33
C ILE A 705 8.30 3.26 1.35
N ASP A 706 8.63 2.71 0.21
CA ASP A 706 9.41 3.33 -0.89
C ASP A 706 9.74 4.82 -0.78
N GLY A 707 11.03 5.12 -0.60
CA GLY A 707 11.57 6.49 -0.69
C GLY A 707 11.47 7.34 0.58
N ARG A 708 10.79 6.90 1.63
CA ARG A 708 10.86 7.57 2.94
C ARG A 708 12.18 7.18 3.62
N ARG A 709 12.90 8.17 4.11
CA ARG A 709 14.20 7.95 4.78
C ARG A 709 14.08 7.44 6.22
N THR A 710 12.97 7.71 6.87
CA THR A 710 12.72 7.33 8.26
C THR A 710 11.73 6.17 8.33
N PRO A 711 12.15 5.01 8.86
CA PRO A 711 11.25 3.90 9.08
C PRO A 711 10.28 4.22 10.23
N THR A 712 9.03 3.81 10.08
CA THR A 712 7.96 3.99 11.06
C THR A 712 7.27 2.64 11.33
N TYR A 713 6.41 2.60 12.35
CA TYR A 713 5.56 1.45 12.60
C TYR A 713 4.25 1.57 11.83
N HIS A 714 3.77 0.45 11.32
CA HIS A 714 2.57 0.36 10.51
C HIS A 714 1.68 -0.78 10.97
N VAL A 715 0.38 -0.64 10.76
CA VAL A 715 -0.60 -1.73 10.87
C VAL A 715 -1.19 -2.02 9.50
N LEU A 716 -0.86 -3.18 8.97
CA LEU A 716 -1.52 -3.75 7.80
C LEU A 716 -2.78 -4.49 8.23
N THR A 717 -3.89 -4.21 7.60
CA THR A 717 -5.13 -4.96 7.77
C THR A 717 -5.47 -5.67 6.47
N CYS A 718 -5.57 -6.99 6.50
CA CYS A 718 -5.95 -7.80 5.36
C CYS A 718 -7.46 -7.92 5.21
N ALA A 719 -7.93 -8.29 4.03
CA ALA A 719 -9.35 -8.54 3.77
C ALA A 719 -9.86 -9.81 4.48
N ASP A 720 -8.97 -10.77 4.73
CA ASP A 720 -9.26 -12.07 5.36
C ASP A 720 -8.09 -12.51 6.26
N ALA A 721 -8.19 -13.71 6.81
CA ALA A 721 -7.16 -14.30 7.68
C ALA A 721 -5.88 -14.69 6.93
N TRP A 722 -5.93 -14.81 5.62
CA TRP A 722 -4.84 -15.34 4.79
C TRP A 722 -4.20 -14.29 3.89
N CYS A 723 -4.66 -13.04 3.99
CA CYS A 723 -4.20 -11.93 3.15
C CYS A 723 -4.27 -12.24 1.64
N GLY A 724 -5.37 -12.84 1.20
CA GLY A 724 -5.67 -13.07 -0.22
C GLY A 724 -5.35 -14.47 -0.75
N LEU A 725 -4.65 -15.30 0.00
CA LEU A 725 -4.45 -16.72 -0.35
C LEU A 725 -5.50 -17.60 0.31
N ARG A 726 -6.71 -17.61 -0.21
CA ARG A 726 -7.72 -18.53 0.31
C ARG A 726 -7.24 -19.98 0.17
N PRO A 727 -7.26 -20.76 1.26
CA PRO A 727 -7.08 -22.19 1.13
C PRO A 727 -8.17 -22.76 0.21
N PRO A 728 -7.90 -23.84 -0.55
CA PRO A 728 -8.95 -24.53 -1.27
C PRO A 728 -10.06 -24.92 -0.29
N PRO A 729 -11.33 -24.91 -0.70
CA PRO A 729 -12.41 -25.38 0.14
C PRO A 729 -12.09 -26.80 0.58
N SER A 730 -12.15 -27.05 1.87
CA SER A 730 -11.96 -28.35 2.51
C SER A 730 -13.02 -29.33 2.07
#